data_7d027dd2de1f99f64b8684e4aee6ec10
#
_entry.id   7d027dd2de1f99f64b8684e4aee6ec10
#
_cell.length_a   1.000
_cell.length_b   1.000
_cell.length_c   1.000
_cell.angle_alpha   90.00
_cell.angle_beta   90.00
_cell.angle_gamma   90.00
#
_symmetry.space_group_name_H-M   'P 1'
#
loop_
_entity.id
_entity.type
_entity.pdbx_description
1 polymer ?
#
loop_
_entity_poly.entity_id
_entity_poly.type
_entity_poly.pdbx_seq_one_letter_code
_entity_poly.pdbx_strand_id
1 'polypeptide(L)'
;MRSLVLACAVVIATCGSIHAQSASGTVRGTVLDPSNAAVPGAAIEIQNPVSHYDQTVKTDNQGNFTFNNVPYNNYHITVSATGFQGAAQDVDVRTAVPLEVKFTLKLGAATTAVTVEAGADLVETDPEIHTDVDRNLFNKLPLESQSSSLSSLVTLATPGVAADSNGLFHGLGDHASNSFSIDGQPITDQQSKVFSNQLPVDAVQSMEVIEGAPPAEYGDKTSLVIVATTRSGLGQNVPHGEVTTSFGSFGTVGGGFNLSYGKDKWGNFISANGLNTSRFLDGPEFTVFHDHGNQQNYFDRFDYKPSQNDTLSLNFQFTRSWFQSPNSYDMQNATAWSGLVVDNGGLGPNGQPVGATDQVAKIRTFDIAPSWTHVINPNTVLSVSAWARQDQFNYYPSANAFADLVPDLQTTTVGQNRRLTDLGGQASISYAHGIHNIKAGIQWYDDILTESDSFGIVDPTFNAVCLDSGGNPVTNPTLMNPNNCTGALQANPGYDPLLACYDLTRTGNLPAANGCPSATSTRYNFNGHANVRQLSPYIEDLMRIKNWTFRVGLRGDYYYGLTKAGQAEPRLGASYTIKPTNTVLSFSYARTMETPFNENLILSSLGCNDAVVNDIMASIQGYPCLTSPLTPGTRNEYHAGLQQAFGRFLVISGEYIWKYTDRAYDFSVFANTPITYPIEWAKSKIPGVAVRASVPNFHGFTAFVVMSHVAARFFGPQVTGIGTTPTSFGAGGVFRIDHDEAFNETTHLQYQIGKRGPWVAFNWRYDSGLVAGAVPCAGGNCNNGPNGDDSTVDVSGLTPDQQFQAGLFCGTVHATPTTPISSSDLCPASMYGSTKLQIPAPGTENDDHNPPRVASRNLFDLAIGHDNLFHAERYKWSARLEIINFTNADVLYNFLSTFSGTHYVTPRSLSGTIGFHF
;
A
#
# COMPACT_ATOMS: atom_id res chain seq x y z
N MET A 1 -18.92 23.05 2.85
CA MET A 1 -19.89 22.79 1.78
C MET A 1 -20.13 23.99 0.84
N ARG A 2 -20.48 25.21 1.31
CA ARG A 2 -20.69 26.37 0.40
C ARG A 2 -19.43 26.74 -0.38
N SER A 3 -18.27 26.74 0.23
CA SER A 3 -16.98 27.04 -0.45
C SER A 3 -16.57 25.95 -1.45
N LEU A 4 -16.91 24.69 -1.19
CA LEU A 4 -16.63 23.56 -2.07
C LEU A 4 -17.53 23.61 -3.33
N VAL A 5 -18.81 23.92 -3.14
CA VAL A 5 -19.77 24.10 -4.25
C VAL A 5 -19.37 25.30 -5.13
N LEU A 6 -18.84 26.37 -4.52
CA LEU A 6 -18.36 27.54 -5.26
C LEU A 6 -17.06 27.22 -6.03
N ALA A 7 -16.14 26.45 -5.44
CA ALA A 7 -14.93 25.97 -6.10
C ALA A 7 -15.27 25.04 -7.27
N CYS A 8 -16.19 24.10 -7.10
CA CYS A 8 -16.68 23.24 -8.18
C CYS A 8 -17.37 24.06 -9.29
N ALA A 9 -18.16 25.07 -8.94
CA ALA A 9 -18.82 25.94 -9.92
C ALA A 9 -17.81 26.83 -10.69
N VAL A 10 -16.73 27.25 -10.04
CA VAL A 10 -15.65 28.03 -10.69
C VAL A 10 -14.82 27.10 -11.60
N VAL A 11 -14.52 25.88 -11.17
CA VAL A 11 -13.82 24.87 -11.99
C VAL A 11 -14.65 24.51 -13.23
N ILE A 12 -15.96 24.33 -13.10
CA ILE A 12 -16.86 24.05 -14.22
C ILE A 12 -16.98 25.27 -15.17
N ALA A 13 -16.94 26.49 -14.65
CA ALA A 13 -17.06 27.72 -15.46
C ALA A 13 -15.75 28.10 -16.17
N THR A 14 -14.59 27.67 -15.71
CA THR A 14 -13.27 27.90 -16.34
C THR A 14 -12.84 26.78 -17.29
N CYS A 15 -13.59 25.70 -17.40
CA CYS A 15 -13.35 24.58 -18.31
C CYS A 15 -13.64 24.90 -19.78
N GLY A 16 -13.13 26.02 -20.28
CA GLY A 16 -12.94 26.24 -21.72
C GLY A 16 -11.69 25.48 -22.18
N SER A 17 -11.84 24.25 -22.72
CA SER A 17 -10.80 23.48 -23.40
C SER A 17 -9.74 22.84 -22.47
N ILE A 18 -10.11 21.91 -21.61
CA ILE A 18 -9.20 21.02 -20.87
C ILE A 18 -9.26 19.63 -21.51
N HIS A 19 -8.12 19.01 -21.74
CA HIS A 19 -7.88 17.80 -22.55
C HIS A 19 -7.19 16.65 -21.73
N ALA A 20 -7.57 15.35 -21.85
CA ALA A 20 -7.30 14.27 -20.85
C ALA A 20 -6.48 13.03 -21.24
N GLN A 21 -5.92 12.27 -20.27
CA GLN A 21 -5.21 10.99 -20.48
C GLN A 21 -6.07 9.73 -20.27
N SER A 22 -5.65 8.60 -20.93
CA SER A 22 -6.21 7.26 -20.72
C SER A 22 -5.08 6.27 -20.44
N ALA A 23 -5.22 5.44 -19.39
CA ALA A 23 -4.33 4.30 -19.07
C ALA A 23 -4.73 3.02 -19.81
N SER A 24 -5.61 3.10 -20.79
CA SER A 24 -6.13 1.97 -21.57
C SER A 24 -6.24 2.33 -23.04
N GLY A 25 -6.19 1.29 -23.88
CA GLY A 25 -6.34 1.41 -25.33
C GLY A 25 -7.76 1.14 -25.83
N THR A 26 -7.93 1.29 -27.12
CA THR A 26 -9.14 0.88 -27.87
C THR A 26 -8.71 -0.03 -29.01
N VAL A 27 -9.38 -1.17 -29.14
CA VAL A 27 -9.24 -2.05 -30.30
C VAL A 27 -10.54 -2.01 -31.09
N ARG A 28 -10.45 -1.65 -32.37
CA ARG A 28 -11.61 -1.62 -33.26
C ARG A 28 -11.27 -2.28 -34.59
N GLY A 29 -12.29 -2.73 -35.28
CA GLY A 29 -12.06 -3.38 -36.55
C GLY A 29 -13.31 -3.78 -37.29
N THR A 30 -13.10 -4.50 -38.41
CA THR A 30 -14.17 -4.97 -39.27
C THR A 30 -14.04 -6.45 -39.57
N VAL A 31 -15.18 -7.13 -39.65
CA VAL A 31 -15.28 -8.54 -40.04
C VAL A 31 -15.99 -8.62 -41.41
N LEU A 32 -15.32 -9.14 -42.38
CA LEU A 32 -15.77 -9.26 -43.79
C LEU A 32 -15.82 -10.73 -44.21
N ASP A 33 -16.66 -11.03 -45.20
CA ASP A 33 -16.65 -12.29 -45.92
C ASP A 33 -15.62 -12.29 -47.07
N PRO A 34 -15.43 -13.40 -47.79
CA PRO A 34 -14.49 -13.46 -48.92
C PRO A 34 -14.83 -12.52 -50.11
N SER A 35 -16.06 -12.00 -50.15
CA SER A 35 -16.51 -11.02 -51.15
C SER A 35 -16.35 -9.57 -50.68
N ASN A 36 -15.75 -9.34 -49.51
CA ASN A 36 -15.68 -8.06 -48.80
C ASN A 36 -17.04 -7.51 -48.35
N ALA A 37 -18.06 -8.34 -48.17
CA ALA A 37 -19.31 -7.94 -47.56
C ALA A 37 -19.19 -8.04 -46.01
N ALA A 38 -19.89 -7.16 -45.31
CA ALA A 38 -19.93 -7.14 -43.86
C ALA A 38 -20.53 -8.43 -43.28
N VAL A 39 -19.98 -8.93 -42.17
CA VAL A 39 -20.53 -10.07 -41.43
C VAL A 39 -21.13 -9.57 -40.11
N PRO A 40 -22.46 -9.31 -40.07
CA PRO A 40 -23.12 -8.84 -38.84
C PRO A 40 -23.26 -9.95 -37.79
N GLY A 41 -23.22 -9.60 -36.52
CA GLY A 41 -23.45 -10.52 -35.42
C GLY A 41 -22.34 -11.55 -35.16
N ALA A 42 -21.19 -11.43 -35.84
CA ALA A 42 -20.00 -12.24 -35.52
C ALA A 42 -19.58 -11.98 -34.08
N ALA A 43 -19.27 -13.03 -33.34
CA ALA A 43 -18.72 -12.92 -31.99
C ALA A 43 -17.21 -12.75 -32.06
N ILE A 44 -16.71 -11.73 -31.42
CA ILE A 44 -15.28 -11.42 -31.28
C ILE A 44 -14.93 -11.50 -29.80
N GLU A 45 -13.91 -12.30 -29.47
CA GLU A 45 -13.37 -12.45 -28.14
C GLU A 45 -11.94 -11.93 -28.16
N ILE A 46 -11.60 -11.06 -27.20
CA ILE A 46 -10.24 -10.59 -26.92
C ILE A 46 -9.83 -11.14 -25.56
N GLN A 47 -8.70 -11.81 -25.47
CA GLN A 47 -8.25 -12.45 -24.24
C GLN A 47 -6.74 -12.34 -24.04
N ASN A 48 -6.32 -12.26 -22.77
CA ASN A 48 -4.96 -12.53 -22.33
C ASN A 48 -4.99 -13.64 -21.27
N PRO A 49 -4.43 -14.82 -21.53
CA PRO A 49 -4.53 -15.95 -20.60
C PRO A 49 -3.61 -15.83 -19.38
N VAL A 50 -2.62 -14.95 -19.38
CA VAL A 50 -1.70 -14.71 -18.24
C VAL A 50 -2.33 -13.77 -17.23
N SER A 51 -2.90 -12.63 -17.67
CA SER A 51 -3.60 -11.68 -16.81
C SER A 51 -5.04 -12.14 -16.49
N HIS A 52 -5.58 -13.11 -17.21
CA HIS A 52 -6.97 -13.57 -17.18
C HIS A 52 -7.99 -12.56 -17.72
N TYR A 53 -7.57 -11.58 -18.50
CA TYR A 53 -8.47 -10.68 -19.21
C TYR A 53 -9.26 -11.42 -20.28
N ASP A 54 -10.58 -11.21 -20.31
CA ASP A 54 -11.49 -11.78 -21.30
C ASP A 54 -12.68 -10.85 -21.54
N GLN A 55 -12.89 -10.43 -22.77
CA GLN A 55 -14.02 -9.62 -23.17
C GLN A 55 -14.58 -10.11 -24.52
N THR A 56 -15.91 -10.15 -24.67
CA THR A 56 -16.57 -10.55 -25.91
C THR A 56 -17.51 -9.46 -26.39
N VAL A 57 -17.45 -9.11 -27.68
CA VAL A 57 -18.39 -8.20 -28.35
C VAL A 57 -18.96 -8.85 -29.61
N LYS A 58 -19.98 -8.23 -30.21
CA LYS A 58 -20.53 -8.66 -31.52
C LYS A 58 -20.40 -7.54 -32.54
N THR A 59 -20.21 -7.91 -33.80
CA THR A 59 -20.21 -6.96 -34.92
C THR A 59 -21.58 -6.32 -35.10
N ASP A 60 -21.59 -5.05 -35.50
CA ASP A 60 -22.77 -4.30 -35.92
C ASP A 60 -23.24 -4.71 -37.33
N ASN A 61 -24.27 -4.02 -37.85
CA ASN A 61 -24.82 -4.28 -39.19
C ASN A 61 -23.84 -3.98 -40.34
N GLN A 62 -22.79 -3.19 -40.09
CA GLN A 62 -21.71 -2.90 -41.00
C GLN A 62 -20.49 -3.81 -40.81
N GLY A 63 -20.59 -4.79 -39.92
CA GLY A 63 -19.48 -5.70 -39.59
C GLY A 63 -18.42 -5.08 -38.68
N ASN A 64 -18.65 -3.91 -38.10
CA ASN A 64 -17.68 -3.25 -37.21
C ASN A 64 -17.82 -3.75 -35.78
N PHE A 65 -16.71 -3.72 -35.05
CA PHE A 65 -16.67 -3.98 -33.62
C PHE A 65 -15.69 -3.02 -32.91
N THR A 66 -15.87 -2.84 -31.61
CA THR A 66 -14.98 -2.04 -30.78
C THR A 66 -14.90 -2.61 -29.38
N PHE A 67 -13.67 -2.80 -28.90
CA PHE A 67 -13.35 -2.99 -27.49
C PHE A 67 -12.84 -1.65 -26.93
N ASN A 68 -13.52 -1.14 -25.95
CA ASN A 68 -13.11 0.07 -25.24
C ASN A 68 -12.47 -0.33 -23.91
N ASN A 69 -11.63 0.56 -23.37
CA ASN A 69 -11.03 0.39 -22.04
C ASN A 69 -10.22 -0.90 -21.90
N VAL A 70 -9.43 -1.21 -22.95
CA VAL A 70 -8.56 -2.39 -22.99
C VAL A 70 -7.25 -2.05 -22.29
N PRO A 71 -6.86 -2.73 -21.20
CA PRO A 71 -5.56 -2.52 -20.55
C PRO A 71 -4.40 -2.69 -21.52
N TYR A 72 -3.26 -2.07 -21.26
CA TYR A 72 -2.08 -2.26 -22.10
C TYR A 72 -1.52 -3.66 -21.87
N ASN A 73 -1.49 -4.48 -22.92
CA ASN A 73 -0.98 -5.86 -22.90
C ASN A 73 -1.00 -6.49 -24.29
N ASN A 74 -0.44 -7.70 -24.41
CA ASN A 74 -0.62 -8.58 -25.55
C ASN A 74 -1.96 -9.31 -25.47
N TYR A 75 -2.65 -9.40 -26.60
CA TYR A 75 -3.96 -10.06 -26.64
C TYR A 75 -4.09 -11.00 -27.83
N HIS A 76 -4.86 -12.04 -27.61
CA HIS A 76 -5.33 -12.95 -28.65
C HIS A 76 -6.80 -12.62 -28.99
N ILE A 77 -7.06 -12.25 -30.25
CA ILE A 77 -8.41 -11.97 -30.73
C ILE A 77 -8.89 -13.13 -31.58
N THR A 78 -10.07 -13.68 -31.25
CA THR A 78 -10.74 -14.69 -32.01
C THR A 78 -12.06 -14.17 -32.57
N VAL A 79 -12.40 -14.61 -33.80
CA VAL A 79 -13.65 -14.26 -34.45
C VAL A 79 -14.39 -15.53 -34.85
N SER A 80 -15.66 -15.62 -34.51
CA SER A 80 -16.54 -16.74 -34.86
C SER A 80 -17.88 -16.22 -35.42
N ALA A 81 -18.33 -16.84 -36.52
CA ALA A 81 -19.62 -16.55 -37.11
C ALA A 81 -20.20 -17.82 -37.74
N THR A 82 -21.53 -17.97 -37.69
CA THR A 82 -22.22 -19.15 -38.25
C THR A 82 -22.01 -19.21 -39.77
N GLY A 83 -21.53 -20.36 -40.28
CA GLY A 83 -21.25 -20.58 -41.71
C GLY A 83 -19.87 -20.19 -42.17
N PHE A 84 -19.03 -19.71 -41.23
CA PHE A 84 -17.64 -19.35 -41.53
C PHE A 84 -16.65 -20.16 -40.70
N GLN A 85 -15.43 -20.27 -41.17
CA GLN A 85 -14.29 -20.74 -40.37
C GLN A 85 -13.89 -19.64 -39.36
N GLY A 86 -13.57 -20.04 -38.15
CA GLY A 86 -13.02 -19.13 -37.16
C GLY A 86 -11.70 -18.51 -37.65
N ALA A 87 -11.46 -17.27 -37.27
CA ALA A 87 -10.21 -16.55 -37.50
C ALA A 87 -9.61 -16.06 -36.17
N ALA A 88 -8.27 -15.99 -36.11
CA ALA A 88 -7.59 -15.44 -34.95
C ALA A 88 -6.42 -14.55 -35.33
N GLN A 89 -6.08 -13.62 -34.47
CA GLN A 89 -4.94 -12.72 -34.65
C GLN A 89 -4.44 -12.27 -33.29
N ASP A 90 -3.13 -12.27 -33.12
CA ASP A 90 -2.49 -11.65 -31.95
C ASP A 90 -2.34 -10.14 -32.17
N VAL A 91 -2.59 -9.39 -31.15
CA VAL A 91 -2.49 -7.92 -31.15
C VAL A 91 -1.80 -7.48 -29.88
N ASP A 92 -1.20 -6.31 -29.96
CA ASP A 92 -0.45 -5.74 -28.87
C ASP A 92 -0.96 -4.30 -28.63
N VAL A 93 -1.61 -4.08 -27.50
CA VAL A 93 -2.19 -2.81 -27.10
C VAL A 93 -1.22 -2.13 -26.14
N ARG A 94 -0.50 -1.10 -26.62
CA ARG A 94 0.56 -0.40 -25.85
C ARG A 94 0.40 1.11 -25.83
N THR A 95 -0.69 1.59 -26.37
CA THR A 95 -0.90 3.04 -26.52
C THR A 95 -2.38 3.36 -26.52
N ALA A 96 -2.71 4.60 -26.13
CA ALA A 96 -4.06 5.14 -26.27
C ALA A 96 -4.50 5.29 -27.74
N VAL A 97 -3.57 5.22 -28.72
CA VAL A 97 -3.90 5.26 -30.14
C VAL A 97 -4.73 4.04 -30.51
N PRO A 98 -5.94 4.20 -31.09
CA PRO A 98 -6.79 3.06 -31.40
C PRO A 98 -6.13 2.09 -32.36
N LEU A 99 -6.13 0.81 -32.01
CA LEU A 99 -5.61 -0.26 -32.85
C LEU A 99 -6.68 -0.73 -33.84
N GLU A 100 -6.40 -0.67 -35.13
CA GLU A 100 -7.29 -1.11 -36.20
C GLU A 100 -6.96 -2.53 -36.63
N VAL A 101 -7.95 -3.44 -36.59
CA VAL A 101 -7.81 -4.83 -37.02
C VAL A 101 -8.87 -5.19 -38.08
N LYS A 102 -8.50 -6.02 -39.03
CA LYS A 102 -9.40 -6.47 -40.09
C LYS A 102 -9.39 -7.99 -40.23
N PHE A 103 -10.55 -8.60 -40.12
CA PHE A 103 -10.73 -10.03 -40.36
C PHE A 103 -11.49 -10.29 -41.65
N THR A 104 -10.95 -11.18 -42.48
CA THR A 104 -11.66 -11.72 -43.65
C THR A 104 -11.91 -13.20 -43.41
N LEU A 105 -13.17 -13.57 -43.13
CA LEU A 105 -13.54 -14.93 -42.81
C LEU A 105 -13.63 -15.78 -44.07
N LYS A 106 -13.29 -17.07 -43.98
CA LYS A 106 -13.45 -18.06 -45.03
C LYS A 106 -14.76 -18.82 -44.82
N LEU A 107 -15.45 -19.19 -45.91
CA LEU A 107 -16.63 -20.02 -45.83
C LEU A 107 -16.25 -21.43 -45.34
N GLY A 108 -17.03 -22.02 -44.45
CA GLY A 108 -16.77 -23.35 -43.93
C GLY A 108 -17.68 -23.70 -42.78
N ALA A 109 -17.72 -24.96 -42.36
CA ALA A 109 -18.44 -25.37 -41.21
C ALA A 109 -17.82 -24.76 -39.95
N ALA A 110 -18.65 -24.25 -39.03
CA ALA A 110 -18.23 -23.59 -37.76
C ALA A 110 -17.48 -24.52 -36.77
N THR A 111 -17.21 -25.74 -37.13
CA THR A 111 -16.55 -26.77 -36.31
C THR A 111 -15.02 -26.83 -36.47
N THR A 112 -14.42 -26.01 -37.34
CA THR A 112 -12.96 -25.98 -37.42
C THR A 112 -12.42 -25.13 -36.28
N ALA A 113 -11.94 -25.78 -35.24
CA ALA A 113 -11.21 -25.11 -34.17
C ALA A 113 -10.04 -24.33 -34.80
N VAL A 114 -9.95 -23.05 -34.54
CA VAL A 114 -8.79 -22.26 -34.90
C VAL A 114 -7.63 -22.80 -34.06
N THR A 115 -6.66 -23.41 -34.73
CA THR A 115 -5.44 -23.83 -34.06
C THR A 115 -4.60 -22.55 -33.89
N VAL A 116 -4.68 -21.99 -32.74
CA VAL A 116 -3.78 -20.89 -32.33
C VAL A 116 -2.39 -21.51 -32.18
N GLU A 117 -1.40 -21.05 -32.94
CA GLU A 117 -0.02 -21.40 -32.67
C GLU A 117 0.40 -20.81 -31.35
N ALA A 118 0.94 -21.68 -30.49
CA ALA A 118 0.98 -21.46 -29.08
C ALA A 118 2.24 -20.71 -28.60
N GLY A 119 2.08 -19.72 -27.75
CA GLY A 119 3.08 -19.26 -26.80
C GLY A 119 3.78 -17.93 -27.11
N ALA A 120 3.65 -17.37 -28.32
CA ALA A 120 4.24 -16.06 -28.63
C ALA A 120 3.43 -14.91 -28.00
N ASP A 121 2.17 -15.14 -27.73
CA ASP A 121 1.21 -14.25 -27.09
C ASP A 121 1.30 -14.25 -25.55
N LEU A 122 2.10 -15.16 -24.97
CA LEU A 122 2.24 -15.33 -23.53
C LEU A 122 3.44 -14.58 -22.94
N VAL A 123 4.38 -14.11 -23.76
CA VAL A 123 5.55 -13.35 -23.31
C VAL A 123 5.45 -11.90 -23.77
N GLU A 124 5.82 -11.02 -22.88
CA GLU A 124 5.79 -9.62 -23.17
C GLU A 124 7.11 -9.12 -23.71
N THR A 125 7.06 -8.14 -24.61
CA THR A 125 8.25 -7.64 -25.28
C THR A 125 8.75 -6.30 -24.75
N ASP A 126 8.07 -5.73 -23.77
CA ASP A 126 8.49 -4.50 -23.14
C ASP A 126 9.73 -4.71 -22.26
N PRO A 127 10.60 -3.71 -22.15
CA PRO A 127 11.85 -3.88 -21.39
C PRO A 127 11.64 -3.86 -19.86
N GLU A 128 10.60 -3.20 -19.37
CA GLU A 128 10.22 -3.24 -17.95
C GLU A 128 9.48 -4.53 -17.62
N ILE A 129 9.65 -4.98 -16.39
CA ILE A 129 8.93 -6.13 -15.87
C ILE A 129 7.73 -5.61 -15.07
N HIS A 130 6.59 -6.22 -15.32
CA HIS A 130 5.36 -5.92 -14.62
C HIS A 130 4.51 -7.16 -14.42
N THR A 131 3.59 -7.06 -13.48
CA THR A 131 2.59 -8.08 -13.19
C THR A 131 1.21 -7.56 -13.49
N ASP A 132 0.49 -8.22 -14.39
CA ASP A 132 -0.90 -7.91 -14.71
C ASP A 132 -1.86 -8.84 -14.00
N VAL A 133 -2.90 -8.26 -13.43
CA VAL A 133 -3.97 -8.98 -12.74
C VAL A 133 -5.32 -8.42 -13.18
N ASP A 134 -6.13 -9.25 -13.83
CA ASP A 134 -7.49 -8.90 -14.21
C ASP A 134 -8.52 -9.36 -13.17
N ARG A 135 -9.70 -8.78 -13.25
CA ARG A 135 -10.82 -9.05 -12.35
C ARG A 135 -11.19 -10.55 -12.29
N ASN A 136 -11.06 -11.28 -13.37
CA ASN A 136 -11.37 -12.71 -13.39
C ASN A 136 -10.47 -13.55 -12.49
N LEU A 137 -9.25 -13.08 -12.23
CA LEU A 137 -8.36 -13.70 -11.27
C LEU A 137 -8.65 -13.21 -9.86
N PHE A 138 -8.61 -11.89 -9.63
CA PHE A 138 -8.68 -11.41 -8.25
C PHE A 138 -10.05 -11.61 -7.58
N ASN A 139 -11.13 -11.76 -8.33
CA ASN A 139 -12.42 -12.15 -7.77
C ASN A 139 -12.42 -13.54 -7.09
N LYS A 140 -11.40 -14.36 -7.32
CA LYS A 140 -11.27 -15.72 -6.75
C LYS A 140 -10.12 -15.85 -5.76
N LEU A 141 -9.29 -14.82 -5.64
CA LEU A 141 -8.22 -14.80 -4.65
C LEU A 141 -8.81 -14.59 -3.24
N PRO A 142 -8.50 -15.45 -2.27
CA PRO A 142 -8.80 -15.15 -0.88
C PRO A 142 -7.92 -14.02 -0.38
N LEU A 143 -8.55 -12.88 -0.04
CA LEU A 143 -7.86 -11.67 0.40
C LEU A 143 -7.94 -11.55 1.92
N GLU A 144 -6.81 -11.35 2.56
CA GLU A 144 -6.69 -11.29 4.02
C GLU A 144 -7.46 -10.13 4.62
N SER A 145 -7.27 -8.92 4.08
CA SER A 145 -7.91 -7.72 4.56
C SER A 145 -8.94 -7.19 3.57
N GLN A 146 -10.20 -7.15 3.96
CA GLN A 146 -11.24 -6.57 3.12
C GLN A 146 -11.18 -5.03 3.09
N SER A 147 -10.72 -4.41 4.18
CA SER A 147 -10.58 -2.95 4.26
C SER A 147 -9.36 -2.42 3.48
N SER A 148 -8.38 -3.29 3.21
CA SER A 148 -7.15 -3.01 2.45
C SER A 148 -6.97 -3.99 1.30
N SER A 149 -8.06 -4.34 0.62
CA SER A 149 -8.08 -5.40 -0.39
C SER A 149 -7.19 -5.15 -1.61
N LEU A 150 -6.97 -3.88 -1.98
CA LEU A 150 -6.04 -3.56 -3.07
C LEU A 150 -4.60 -3.89 -2.69
N SER A 151 -4.16 -3.53 -1.48
CA SER A 151 -2.83 -3.91 -0.96
C SER A 151 -2.67 -5.42 -0.86
N SER A 152 -3.69 -6.13 -0.35
CA SER A 152 -3.66 -7.59 -0.27
C SER A 152 -3.52 -8.23 -1.66
N LEU A 153 -4.17 -7.65 -2.67
CA LEU A 153 -4.05 -8.12 -4.05
C LEU A 153 -2.63 -7.94 -4.60
N VAL A 154 -2.03 -6.76 -4.40
CA VAL A 154 -0.64 -6.49 -4.80
C VAL A 154 0.32 -7.47 -4.12
N THR A 155 0.21 -7.63 -2.81
CA THR A 155 1.07 -8.53 -2.02
C THR A 155 0.97 -9.99 -2.44
N LEU A 156 -0.24 -10.47 -2.80
CA LEU A 156 -0.43 -11.86 -3.20
C LEU A 156 0.05 -12.14 -4.63
N ALA A 157 -0.12 -11.18 -5.55
CA ALA A 157 0.05 -11.43 -6.97
C ALA A 157 1.40 -10.98 -7.54
N THR A 158 2.14 -10.11 -6.85
CA THR A 158 3.36 -9.48 -7.34
C THR A 158 4.58 -10.02 -6.60
N PRO A 159 5.65 -10.43 -7.28
CA PRO A 159 6.88 -10.86 -6.62
C PRO A 159 7.59 -9.68 -5.93
N GLY A 160 8.34 -9.98 -4.89
CA GLY A 160 9.16 -8.98 -4.19
C GLY A 160 8.40 -7.97 -3.33
N VAL A 161 7.15 -8.27 -2.98
CA VAL A 161 6.35 -7.41 -2.12
C VAL A 161 6.24 -8.04 -0.73
N ALA A 162 6.82 -7.38 0.26
CA ALA A 162 6.66 -7.73 1.65
C ALA A 162 5.35 -7.15 2.20
N ALA A 163 4.55 -8.00 2.86
CA ALA A 163 3.35 -7.56 3.55
C ALA A 163 3.70 -6.92 4.88
N ASP A 164 3.05 -5.81 5.19
CA ASP A 164 3.07 -5.18 6.49
C ASP A 164 1.65 -4.96 7.01
N SER A 165 1.53 -4.42 8.20
CA SER A 165 0.25 -4.21 8.87
C SER A 165 -0.56 -3.09 8.22
N ASN A 166 -1.89 -3.17 8.37
CA ASN A 166 -2.83 -2.09 8.04
C ASN A 166 -2.83 -1.62 6.59
N GLY A 167 -2.43 -2.51 5.67
CA GLY A 167 -2.41 -2.25 4.24
C GLY A 167 -1.20 -1.48 3.74
N LEU A 168 -0.19 -1.24 4.56
CA LEU A 168 1.13 -0.91 4.08
C LEU A 168 1.77 -2.14 3.45
N PHE A 169 2.58 -1.93 2.44
CA PHE A 169 3.38 -2.98 1.82
C PHE A 169 4.66 -2.39 1.23
N HIS A 170 5.67 -3.22 1.16
CA HIS A 170 7.03 -2.82 0.83
C HIS A 170 7.48 -3.53 -0.43
N GLY A 171 7.58 -2.77 -1.52
CA GLY A 171 7.97 -3.30 -2.82
C GLY A 171 9.48 -3.37 -2.94
N LEU A 172 9.99 -4.56 -3.30
CA LEU A 172 11.38 -4.76 -3.70
C LEU A 172 12.39 -4.18 -2.70
N GLY A 173 12.10 -4.30 -1.39
CA GLY A 173 12.97 -3.90 -0.28
C GLY A 173 12.99 -2.41 0.08
N ASP A 174 12.19 -1.57 -0.55
CA ASP A 174 12.02 -0.17 -0.15
C ASP A 174 10.92 -0.01 0.89
N HIS A 175 11.01 1.01 1.75
CA HIS A 175 9.99 1.29 2.72
C HIS A 175 8.84 2.09 2.08
N ALA A 176 7.75 1.40 1.74
CA ALA A 176 6.49 1.97 1.24
C ALA A 176 6.62 2.97 0.06
N SER A 177 7.74 2.93 -0.68
CA SER A 177 8.00 3.80 -1.85
C SER A 177 7.17 3.38 -3.07
N ASN A 178 5.84 3.31 -2.90
CA ASN A 178 4.90 2.88 -3.92
C ASN A 178 4.05 4.05 -4.38
N SER A 179 3.71 4.09 -5.67
CA SER A 179 2.77 5.05 -6.21
C SER A 179 1.60 4.36 -6.89
N PHE A 180 0.47 5.05 -6.95
CA PHE A 180 -0.75 4.56 -7.58
C PHE A 180 -1.13 5.50 -8.71
N SER A 181 -1.62 4.92 -9.80
CA SER A 181 -2.22 5.64 -10.93
C SER A 181 -3.59 5.06 -11.22
N ILE A 182 -4.64 5.87 -11.09
CA ILE A 182 -6.02 5.45 -11.34
C ILE A 182 -6.48 6.08 -12.65
N ASP A 183 -6.67 5.28 -13.71
CA ASP A 183 -6.98 5.77 -15.07
C ASP A 183 -6.05 6.90 -15.54
N GLY A 184 -4.78 6.86 -15.11
CA GLY A 184 -3.76 7.85 -15.42
C GLY A 184 -3.65 9.01 -14.43
N GLN A 185 -4.56 9.17 -13.46
CA GLN A 185 -4.42 10.12 -12.37
C GLN A 185 -3.39 9.60 -11.36
N PRO A 186 -2.31 10.32 -11.05
CA PRO A 186 -1.41 9.95 -9.97
C PRO A 186 -2.08 10.17 -8.61
N ILE A 187 -1.80 9.29 -7.66
CA ILE A 187 -2.22 9.43 -6.27
C ILE A 187 -0.96 9.68 -5.44
N THR A 188 -0.91 10.82 -4.78
CA THR A 188 0.28 11.32 -4.08
C THR A 188 0.37 10.88 -2.62
N ASP A 189 -0.71 10.35 -2.06
CA ASP A 189 -0.77 9.83 -0.69
C ASP A 189 -0.62 8.31 -0.62
N GLN A 190 -0.19 7.82 0.53
CA GLN A 190 -0.09 6.39 0.80
C GLN A 190 -1.47 5.76 0.94
N GLN A 191 -1.70 4.70 0.18
CA GLN A 191 -2.98 3.99 0.13
C GLN A 191 -3.07 2.92 1.23
N SER A 192 -3.03 3.34 2.50
CA SER A 192 -3.16 2.46 3.66
C SER A 192 -4.07 3.04 4.74
N LYS A 193 -4.57 2.20 5.66
CA LYS A 193 -5.42 2.63 6.78
C LYS A 193 -4.72 3.52 7.79
N VAL A 194 -3.43 3.60 7.75
CA VAL A 194 -2.63 4.52 8.54
C VAL A 194 -2.79 5.96 8.05
N PHE A 195 -3.07 6.15 6.77
CA PHE A 195 -3.03 7.46 6.12
C PHE A 195 -4.28 7.83 5.33
N SER A 196 -4.86 6.89 4.55
CA SER A 196 -5.97 7.19 3.64
C SER A 196 -6.89 5.98 3.40
N ASN A 197 -7.79 6.09 2.43
CA ASN A 197 -8.61 4.99 1.95
C ASN A 197 -8.19 4.59 0.53
N GLN A 198 -8.14 3.30 0.28
CA GLN A 198 -7.85 2.75 -1.04
C GLN A 198 -9.01 2.89 -2.02
N LEU A 199 -8.70 2.82 -3.32
CA LEU A 199 -9.71 2.59 -4.34
C LEU A 199 -10.40 1.23 -4.06
N PRO A 200 -11.75 1.17 -4.05
CA PRO A 200 -12.44 -0.09 -3.83
C PRO A 200 -12.17 -1.05 -4.99
N VAL A 201 -11.80 -2.30 -4.69
CA VAL A 201 -11.49 -3.34 -5.68
C VAL A 201 -12.68 -3.59 -6.64
N ASP A 202 -13.91 -3.36 -6.20
CA ASP A 202 -15.10 -3.46 -7.06
C ASP A 202 -15.08 -2.48 -8.23
N ALA A 203 -14.41 -1.35 -8.10
CA ALA A 203 -14.24 -0.37 -9.17
C ALA A 203 -13.15 -0.76 -10.18
N VAL A 204 -12.24 -1.67 -9.82
CA VAL A 204 -11.09 -2.05 -10.64
C VAL A 204 -11.48 -3.09 -11.68
N GLN A 205 -11.11 -2.84 -12.94
CA GLN A 205 -11.18 -3.82 -14.04
C GLN A 205 -9.91 -4.65 -14.10
N SER A 206 -8.78 -3.97 -14.12
CA SER A 206 -7.46 -4.59 -14.16
C SER A 206 -6.45 -3.76 -13.39
N MET A 207 -5.40 -4.40 -12.96
CA MET A 207 -4.28 -3.78 -12.27
C MET A 207 -2.99 -4.25 -12.93
N GLU A 208 -2.13 -3.31 -13.27
CA GLU A 208 -0.76 -3.53 -13.68
C GLU A 208 0.15 -3.05 -12.55
N VAL A 209 1.09 -3.87 -12.11
CA VAL A 209 2.11 -3.51 -11.13
C VAL A 209 3.45 -3.51 -11.82
N ILE A 210 4.01 -2.32 -12.02
CA ILE A 210 5.34 -2.14 -12.62
C ILE A 210 6.37 -2.27 -11.50
N GLU A 211 7.30 -3.20 -11.67
CA GLU A 211 8.25 -3.64 -10.64
C GLU A 211 9.58 -2.86 -10.73
N GLY A 212 9.49 -1.52 -10.74
CA GLY A 212 10.63 -0.62 -10.85
C GLY A 212 10.99 -0.23 -12.29
N ALA A 213 11.94 0.69 -12.44
CA ALA A 213 12.36 1.29 -13.71
C ALA A 213 11.19 1.68 -14.66
N PRO A 214 10.18 2.41 -14.19
CA PRO A 214 8.95 2.63 -14.91
C PRO A 214 9.15 3.55 -16.12
N PRO A 215 8.16 3.57 -17.06
CA PRO A 215 8.09 4.56 -18.14
C PRO A 215 8.20 6.01 -17.67
N ALA A 216 8.64 6.92 -18.59
CA ALA A 216 8.93 8.32 -18.24
C ALA A 216 7.69 9.12 -17.77
N GLU A 217 6.48 8.64 -18.02
CA GLU A 217 5.26 9.25 -17.50
C GLU A 217 5.09 9.10 -15.98
N TYR A 218 5.73 8.10 -15.37
CA TYR A 218 5.67 7.86 -13.93
C TYR A 218 6.89 8.43 -13.22
N GLY A 219 6.66 9.00 -12.06
CA GLY A 219 7.68 9.58 -11.19
C GLY A 219 7.32 9.43 -9.72
N ASP A 220 7.88 10.24 -8.86
CA ASP A 220 7.75 10.19 -7.42
C ASP A 220 8.33 8.89 -6.82
N LYS A 221 7.50 8.11 -6.16
CA LYS A 221 7.87 6.84 -5.55
C LYS A 221 7.72 5.73 -6.59
N THR A 222 8.81 5.10 -6.93
CA THR A 222 8.87 4.19 -8.08
C THR A 222 9.36 2.78 -7.76
N SER A 223 9.38 2.41 -6.49
CA SER A 223 9.66 1.01 -6.13
C SER A 223 8.64 0.06 -6.74
N LEU A 224 7.36 0.41 -6.61
CA LEU A 224 6.28 -0.15 -7.39
C LEU A 224 5.40 0.98 -7.91
N VAL A 225 4.93 0.87 -9.17
CA VAL A 225 3.89 1.72 -9.72
C VAL A 225 2.66 0.86 -9.98
N ILE A 226 1.60 1.10 -9.23
CA ILE A 226 0.35 0.35 -9.33
C ILE A 226 -0.61 1.11 -10.23
N VAL A 227 -0.84 0.61 -11.42
CA VAL A 227 -1.73 1.22 -12.41
C VAL A 227 -3.07 0.50 -12.38
N ALA A 228 -4.11 1.16 -11.89
CA ALA A 228 -5.47 0.64 -11.85
C ALA A 228 -6.30 1.20 -13.00
N THR A 229 -6.82 0.32 -13.85
CA THR A 229 -7.84 0.65 -14.85
C THR A 229 -9.21 0.38 -14.24
N THR A 230 -10.08 1.39 -14.20
CA THR A 230 -11.40 1.25 -13.62
C THR A 230 -12.41 0.66 -14.61
N ARG A 231 -13.49 0.10 -14.10
CA ARG A 231 -14.60 -0.44 -14.91
C ARG A 231 -15.36 0.67 -15.60
N SER A 232 -15.86 0.39 -16.81
CA SER A 232 -16.64 1.31 -17.64
C SER A 232 -17.96 0.67 -18.08
N GLY A 233 -18.98 1.49 -18.28
CA GLY A 233 -20.25 1.10 -18.88
C GLY A 233 -20.33 1.37 -20.37
N LEU A 234 -19.30 1.95 -20.99
CA LEU A 234 -19.32 2.34 -22.41
C LEU A 234 -19.44 1.11 -23.34
N GLY A 235 -20.43 1.10 -24.20
CA GLY A 235 -20.71 -0.03 -25.09
C GLY A 235 -21.50 -1.19 -24.45
N GLN A 236 -21.82 -1.11 -23.16
CA GLN A 236 -22.60 -2.13 -22.44
C GLN A 236 -24.10 -1.94 -22.67
N ASN A 237 -24.57 -2.35 -23.84
CA ASN A 237 -25.97 -2.14 -24.27
C ASN A 237 -27.02 -2.88 -23.42
N VAL A 238 -26.60 -3.88 -22.65
CA VAL A 238 -27.42 -4.59 -21.68
C VAL A 238 -26.89 -4.28 -20.28
N PRO A 239 -27.75 -3.88 -19.34
CA PRO A 239 -27.33 -3.68 -17.97
C PRO A 239 -26.70 -4.95 -17.40
N HIS A 240 -25.50 -4.80 -16.82
CA HIS A 240 -24.79 -5.85 -16.11
C HIS A 240 -24.42 -5.34 -14.74
N GLY A 241 -24.71 -6.10 -13.74
CA GLY A 241 -24.39 -5.71 -12.38
C GLY A 241 -24.50 -6.88 -11.42
N GLU A 242 -24.18 -6.58 -10.18
CA GLU A 242 -24.31 -7.55 -9.10
C GLU A 242 -24.71 -6.87 -7.81
N VAL A 243 -25.44 -7.64 -7.00
CA VAL A 243 -25.69 -7.35 -5.59
C VAL A 243 -25.04 -8.45 -4.78
N THR A 244 -24.21 -8.11 -3.84
CA THR A 244 -23.49 -9.06 -2.98
C THR A 244 -23.81 -8.82 -1.52
N THR A 245 -23.81 -9.88 -0.74
CA THR A 245 -23.83 -9.82 0.73
C THR A 245 -22.86 -10.85 1.28
N SER A 246 -22.13 -10.47 2.32
CA SER A 246 -21.16 -11.32 2.98
C SER A 246 -21.33 -11.32 4.49
N PHE A 247 -21.03 -12.44 5.10
CA PHE A 247 -21.02 -12.66 6.53
C PHE A 247 -19.77 -13.45 6.91
N GLY A 248 -19.16 -13.12 8.03
CA GLY A 248 -17.91 -13.79 8.42
C GLY A 248 -17.59 -13.73 9.90
N SER A 249 -16.41 -14.25 10.21
CA SER A 249 -15.81 -14.19 11.54
C SER A 249 -15.71 -12.76 12.04
N PHE A 250 -15.56 -12.58 13.34
CA PHE A 250 -15.45 -11.27 14.00
C PHE A 250 -16.67 -10.35 13.77
N GLY A 251 -17.86 -10.93 13.63
CA GLY A 251 -19.07 -10.17 13.35
C GLY A 251 -19.03 -9.41 12.01
N THR A 252 -18.21 -9.87 11.08
CA THR A 252 -18.07 -9.23 9.76
C THR A 252 -19.37 -9.33 8.98
N VAL A 253 -19.86 -8.20 8.53
CA VAL A 253 -21.01 -8.08 7.61
C VAL A 253 -20.61 -7.11 6.50
N GLY A 254 -20.77 -7.56 5.27
CA GLY A 254 -20.48 -6.74 4.10
C GLY A 254 -21.60 -6.82 3.08
N GLY A 255 -21.65 -5.85 2.20
CA GLY A 255 -22.55 -5.83 1.06
C GLY A 255 -22.11 -4.86 0.00
N GLY A 256 -22.47 -5.16 -1.24
CA GLY A 256 -22.10 -4.35 -2.38
C GLY A 256 -23.14 -4.39 -3.47
N PHE A 257 -23.14 -3.34 -4.26
CA PHE A 257 -23.90 -3.19 -5.48
C PHE A 257 -23.01 -2.57 -6.54
N ASN A 258 -23.03 -3.12 -7.74
CA ASN A 258 -22.48 -2.43 -8.89
C ASN A 258 -23.36 -2.60 -10.12
N LEU A 259 -23.25 -1.63 -11.04
CA LEU A 259 -23.99 -1.60 -12.29
C LEU A 259 -23.13 -0.98 -13.38
N SER A 260 -23.02 -1.68 -14.50
CA SER A 260 -22.42 -1.21 -15.74
C SER A 260 -23.50 -1.18 -16.82
N TYR A 261 -23.76 -0.02 -17.40
CA TYR A 261 -24.76 0.18 -18.44
C TYR A 261 -24.40 1.38 -19.33
N GLY A 262 -24.70 1.27 -20.60
CA GLY A 262 -24.49 2.36 -21.54
C GLY A 262 -24.86 2.01 -22.96
N LYS A 263 -24.37 2.78 -23.89
CA LYS A 263 -24.49 2.63 -25.34
C LYS A 263 -23.20 3.06 -26.01
N ASP A 264 -23.19 3.11 -27.33
CA ASP A 264 -22.00 3.47 -28.10
C ASP A 264 -21.48 4.90 -27.81
N LYS A 265 -22.38 5.81 -27.40
CA LYS A 265 -22.04 7.21 -27.13
C LYS A 265 -21.92 7.58 -25.67
N TRP A 266 -22.35 6.74 -24.76
CA TRP A 266 -22.24 6.98 -23.32
C TRP A 266 -22.27 5.69 -22.54
N GLY A 267 -21.62 5.71 -21.39
CA GLY A 267 -21.64 4.60 -20.45
C GLY A 267 -21.50 5.10 -19.02
N ASN A 268 -22.02 4.35 -18.10
CA ASN A 268 -21.88 4.62 -16.68
C ASN A 268 -21.59 3.31 -15.97
N PHE A 269 -20.61 3.36 -15.08
CA PHE A 269 -20.32 2.34 -14.11
C PHE A 269 -20.43 2.95 -12.71
N ILE A 270 -21.24 2.34 -11.86
CA ILE A 270 -21.44 2.76 -10.48
C ILE A 270 -21.18 1.57 -9.56
N SER A 271 -20.50 1.82 -8.44
CA SER A 271 -20.27 0.84 -7.38
C SER A 271 -20.52 1.50 -6.03
N ALA A 272 -21.19 0.78 -5.15
CA ALA A 272 -21.37 1.15 -3.75
C ALA A 272 -21.22 -0.10 -2.88
N ASN A 273 -20.33 -0.08 -1.93
CA ASN A 273 -20.14 -1.20 -1.01
C ASN A 273 -19.85 -0.73 0.42
N GLY A 274 -20.05 -1.60 1.37
CA GLY A 274 -19.77 -1.35 2.77
C GLY A 274 -19.35 -2.59 3.52
N LEU A 275 -18.56 -2.37 4.56
CA LEU A 275 -18.04 -3.38 5.46
C LEU A 275 -18.20 -2.90 6.90
N ASN A 276 -18.55 -3.81 7.79
CA ASN A 276 -18.49 -3.65 9.24
C ASN A 276 -17.89 -4.90 9.86
N THR A 277 -16.95 -4.75 10.78
CA THR A 277 -16.24 -5.87 11.39
C THR A 277 -15.71 -5.48 12.77
N SER A 278 -15.53 -6.44 13.65
CA SER A 278 -14.83 -6.25 14.94
C SER A 278 -13.33 -6.60 14.86
N ARG A 279 -12.80 -6.80 13.65
CA ARG A 279 -11.37 -6.84 13.36
C ARG A 279 -11.11 -6.06 12.07
N PHE A 280 -11.03 -4.74 12.21
CA PHE A 280 -10.88 -3.83 11.08
C PHE A 280 -9.43 -3.60 10.70
N LEU A 281 -8.54 -3.56 11.69
CA LEU A 281 -7.10 -3.43 11.57
C LEU A 281 -6.40 -4.75 11.89
N ASP A 282 -5.11 -4.77 11.69
CA ASP A 282 -4.24 -5.81 12.20
C ASP A 282 -3.95 -5.51 13.67
N GLY A 283 -4.50 -6.29 14.56
CA GLY A 283 -4.45 -6.03 15.99
C GLY A 283 -3.07 -6.34 16.60
N PRO A 284 -2.74 -5.71 17.75
CA PRO A 284 -1.48 -5.93 18.48
C PRO A 284 -1.41 -7.31 19.14
N GLU A 285 -2.51 -8.03 19.16
CA GLU A 285 -2.64 -9.33 19.75
C GLU A 285 -3.41 -10.28 18.83
N PHE A 286 -3.13 -11.57 18.92
CA PHE A 286 -3.77 -12.56 18.05
C PHE A 286 -5.30 -12.58 18.23
N THR A 287 -5.78 -12.38 19.47
CA THR A 287 -7.20 -12.15 19.75
C THR A 287 -7.37 -10.77 20.37
N VAL A 288 -7.99 -9.85 19.64
CA VAL A 288 -8.21 -8.47 20.07
C VAL A 288 -9.69 -8.17 20.16
N PHE A 289 -10.09 -7.38 21.17
CA PHE A 289 -11.49 -7.00 21.40
C PHE A 289 -11.83 -5.60 20.92
N HIS A 290 -10.87 -4.68 20.96
CA HIS A 290 -11.04 -3.26 20.65
C HIS A 290 -10.51 -2.93 19.26
N ASP A 291 -11.17 -3.47 18.22
CA ASP A 291 -10.77 -3.31 16.83
C ASP A 291 -11.98 -3.23 15.89
N HIS A 292 -13.04 -2.61 16.41
CA HIS A 292 -14.25 -2.44 15.63
C HIS A 292 -14.07 -1.35 14.57
N GLY A 293 -14.58 -1.59 13.38
CA GLY A 293 -14.56 -0.59 12.32
C GLY A 293 -15.55 -0.85 11.20
N ASN A 294 -15.77 0.19 10.43
CA ASN A 294 -16.61 0.14 9.24
C ASN A 294 -16.07 1.02 8.12
N GLN A 295 -16.41 0.64 6.91
CA GLN A 295 -16.03 1.37 5.70
C GLN A 295 -17.22 1.41 4.75
N GLN A 296 -17.38 2.53 4.08
CA GLN A 296 -18.33 2.72 2.98
C GLN A 296 -17.60 3.32 1.80
N ASN A 297 -17.77 2.72 0.64
CA ASN A 297 -17.17 3.14 -0.62
C ASN A 297 -18.27 3.45 -1.62
N TYR A 298 -18.08 4.51 -2.36
CA TYR A 298 -18.86 4.86 -3.51
C TYR A 298 -17.90 5.25 -4.64
N PHE A 299 -18.12 4.68 -5.82
CA PHE A 299 -17.37 5.01 -7.03
C PHE A 299 -18.33 5.11 -8.21
N ASP A 300 -18.11 6.13 -9.06
CA ASP A 300 -18.90 6.35 -10.28
C ASP A 300 -17.95 6.77 -11.41
N ARG A 301 -18.04 6.09 -12.54
CA ARG A 301 -17.37 6.49 -13.78
C ARG A 301 -18.42 6.71 -14.87
N PHE A 302 -18.44 7.90 -15.41
CA PHE A 302 -19.28 8.29 -16.54
C PHE A 302 -18.40 8.58 -17.76
N ASP A 303 -18.63 7.84 -18.85
CA ASP A 303 -17.97 8.01 -20.13
C ASP A 303 -18.96 8.58 -21.16
N TYR A 304 -18.52 9.56 -21.97
CA TYR A 304 -19.32 10.16 -23.02
C TYR A 304 -18.51 10.37 -24.30
N LYS A 305 -18.99 9.87 -25.42
CA LYS A 305 -18.43 10.03 -26.78
C LYS A 305 -19.26 10.99 -27.60
N PRO A 306 -18.98 12.30 -27.56
CA PRO A 306 -19.68 13.29 -28.39
C PRO A 306 -19.43 13.06 -29.89
N SER A 307 -18.24 12.55 -30.24
CA SER A 307 -17.87 12.18 -31.60
C SER A 307 -17.16 10.82 -31.64
N GLN A 308 -16.80 10.34 -32.83
CA GLN A 308 -15.96 9.15 -32.98
C GLN A 308 -14.51 9.37 -32.52
N ASN A 309 -14.08 10.63 -32.48
CA ASN A 309 -12.72 11.02 -32.13
C ASN A 309 -12.59 11.47 -30.68
N ASP A 310 -13.69 11.74 -29.98
CA ASP A 310 -13.69 12.31 -28.64
C ASP A 310 -14.28 11.34 -27.65
N THR A 311 -13.58 11.14 -26.53
CA THR A 311 -14.08 10.45 -25.34
C THR A 311 -13.85 11.33 -24.13
N LEU A 312 -14.92 11.65 -23.41
CA LEU A 312 -14.90 12.33 -22.12
C LEU A 312 -15.17 11.29 -21.04
N SER A 313 -14.40 11.29 -19.97
CA SER A 313 -14.63 10.43 -18.81
C SER A 313 -14.60 11.28 -17.54
N LEU A 314 -15.41 10.90 -16.57
CA LEU A 314 -15.44 11.51 -15.25
C LEU A 314 -15.45 10.41 -14.21
N ASN A 315 -14.38 10.33 -13.43
CA ASN A 315 -14.33 9.48 -12.25
C ASN A 315 -14.72 10.28 -11.01
N PHE A 316 -15.49 9.67 -10.15
CA PHE A 316 -15.87 10.20 -8.85
C PHE A 316 -15.71 9.10 -7.81
N GLN A 317 -14.99 9.38 -6.72
CA GLN A 317 -14.84 8.48 -5.58
C GLN A 317 -15.20 9.21 -4.29
N PHE A 318 -15.94 8.52 -3.44
CA PHE A 318 -16.15 8.91 -2.06
C PHE A 318 -16.00 7.68 -1.16
N THR A 319 -15.06 7.72 -0.25
CA THR A 319 -14.84 6.65 0.73
C THR A 319 -14.78 7.24 2.12
N ARG A 320 -15.45 6.56 3.03
CA ARG A 320 -15.42 6.88 4.45
C ARG A 320 -15.12 5.62 5.24
N SER A 321 -14.19 5.71 6.19
CA SER A 321 -13.95 4.69 7.20
C SER A 321 -13.96 5.30 8.60
N TRP A 322 -14.33 4.49 9.57
CA TRP A 322 -14.23 4.72 11.00
C TRP A 322 -13.75 3.45 11.65
N PHE A 323 -12.80 3.54 12.57
CA PHE A 323 -12.29 2.39 13.28
C PHE A 323 -11.69 2.77 14.63
N GLN A 324 -11.70 1.82 15.55
CA GLN A 324 -10.98 1.87 16.81
C GLN A 324 -9.50 1.59 16.56
N SER A 325 -8.63 2.16 17.36
CA SER A 325 -7.21 1.81 17.37
C SER A 325 -7.00 0.75 18.43
N PRO A 326 -6.73 -0.50 18.05
CA PRO A 326 -6.46 -1.55 19.02
C PRO A 326 -5.15 -1.26 19.74
N ASN A 327 -5.04 -1.76 20.98
CA ASN A 327 -3.80 -1.78 21.71
C ASN A 327 -3.67 -3.05 22.54
N SER A 328 -2.47 -3.37 22.99
CA SER A 328 -2.15 -4.59 23.72
C SER A 328 -2.90 -4.77 25.02
N TYR A 329 -3.56 -3.74 25.51
CA TYR A 329 -4.39 -3.80 26.72
C TYR A 329 -5.78 -4.35 26.50
N ASP A 330 -6.25 -4.43 25.25
CA ASP A 330 -7.59 -4.93 24.95
C ASP A 330 -7.81 -6.38 25.39
N MET A 331 -6.74 -7.17 25.40
CA MET A 331 -6.75 -8.56 25.87
C MET A 331 -6.63 -8.71 27.38
N GLN A 332 -6.22 -7.68 28.06
CA GLN A 332 -5.84 -7.76 29.45
C GLN A 332 -7.05 -7.60 30.34
N ASN A 333 -7.59 -8.71 30.71
CA ASN A 333 -8.57 -8.73 31.78
C ASN A 333 -7.90 -8.92 33.15
N ALA A 334 -8.62 -8.59 34.20
CA ALA A 334 -8.17 -8.63 35.58
C ALA A 334 -7.58 -9.99 36.02
N THR A 335 -7.84 -11.04 35.31
CA THR A 335 -7.39 -12.40 35.68
C THR A 335 -6.07 -12.78 35.03
N ALA A 336 -5.70 -12.13 33.93
CA ALA A 336 -4.51 -12.47 33.17
C ALA A 336 -3.26 -11.74 33.69
N TRP A 337 -3.43 -10.53 34.26
CA TRP A 337 -2.33 -9.65 34.58
C TRP A 337 -2.46 -9.09 35.99
N SER A 338 -1.42 -9.25 36.79
CA SER A 338 -1.44 -8.83 38.18
C SER A 338 -1.61 -7.31 38.30
N GLY A 339 -2.82 -6.89 38.65
CA GLY A 339 -3.11 -5.53 39.05
C GLY A 339 -3.62 -4.59 37.97
N LEU A 340 -3.70 -5.00 36.71
CA LEU A 340 -4.29 -4.22 35.65
C LEU A 340 -5.65 -4.81 35.26
N VAL A 341 -6.68 -4.01 35.37
CA VAL A 341 -8.04 -4.34 34.96
C VAL A 341 -8.41 -3.39 33.83
N VAL A 342 -8.26 -3.88 32.61
CA VAL A 342 -8.37 -3.06 31.41
C VAL A 342 -9.79 -2.60 31.20
N ASP A 343 -10.71 -3.49 30.91
CA ASP A 343 -12.10 -3.13 30.62
C ASP A 343 -12.96 -2.82 31.85
N ASN A 344 -12.42 -2.97 33.06
CA ASN A 344 -13.13 -2.73 34.32
C ASN A 344 -12.64 -1.48 35.07
N GLY A 345 -11.93 -0.56 34.39
CA GLY A 345 -11.44 0.66 35.00
C GLY A 345 -10.27 0.41 35.95
N GLY A 346 -9.29 -0.39 35.48
CA GLY A 346 -8.02 -0.55 36.20
C GLY A 346 -7.38 0.78 36.52
N LEU A 347 -6.64 0.84 37.59
CA LEU A 347 -5.99 2.06 38.05
C LEU A 347 -4.49 1.96 37.78
N GLY A 348 -3.96 2.95 37.08
CA GLY A 348 -2.53 3.13 36.89
C GLY A 348 -1.80 3.62 38.12
N PRO A 349 -0.51 3.97 38.01
CA PRO A 349 0.34 4.31 39.13
C PRO A 349 -0.18 5.41 40.06
N ASN A 350 -1.00 6.32 39.58
CA ASN A 350 -1.58 7.42 40.35
C ASN A 350 -3.09 7.27 40.67
N GLY A 351 -3.60 6.06 40.61
CA GLY A 351 -5.03 5.81 40.75
C GLY A 351 -5.88 6.32 39.57
N GLN A 352 -5.28 6.54 38.43
CA GLN A 352 -5.97 6.93 37.19
C GLN A 352 -6.42 5.68 36.43
N PRO A 353 -7.60 5.74 35.77
CA PRO A 353 -8.03 4.62 34.95
C PRO A 353 -7.09 4.42 33.76
N VAL A 354 -6.70 3.16 33.53
CA VAL A 354 -5.88 2.75 32.40
C VAL A 354 -6.57 1.65 31.62
N GLY A 355 -6.31 1.57 30.32
CA GLY A 355 -6.67 0.43 29.49
C GLY A 355 -8.07 0.42 28.89
N ALA A 356 -9.04 1.13 29.43
CA ALA A 356 -10.35 1.28 28.78
C ALA A 356 -10.24 2.32 27.63
N THR A 357 -9.37 2.03 26.68
CA THR A 357 -9.13 2.92 25.55
C THR A 357 -10.31 2.92 24.58
N ASP A 358 -10.70 4.10 24.12
CA ASP A 358 -11.68 4.32 23.06
C ASP A 358 -11.12 5.21 21.93
N GLN A 359 -9.81 5.18 21.75
CA GLN A 359 -9.15 5.86 20.64
C GLN A 359 -9.76 5.43 19.31
N VAL A 360 -10.07 6.41 18.47
CA VAL A 360 -10.72 6.14 17.19
C VAL A 360 -10.11 6.98 16.07
N ALA A 361 -10.09 6.42 14.87
CA ALA A 361 -9.75 7.14 13.66
C ALA A 361 -10.95 7.27 12.70
N LYS A 362 -10.95 8.32 11.91
CA LYS A 362 -11.93 8.57 10.84
C LYS A 362 -11.18 9.07 9.62
N ILE A 363 -11.34 8.35 8.52
CA ILE A 363 -10.75 8.73 7.24
C ILE A 363 -11.86 9.04 6.25
N ARG A 364 -11.70 10.11 5.49
CA ARG A 364 -12.57 10.48 4.37
C ARG A 364 -11.71 10.76 3.16
N THR A 365 -12.03 10.11 2.07
CA THR A 365 -11.43 10.31 0.77
C THR A 365 -12.50 10.80 -0.19
N PHE A 366 -12.22 11.89 -0.87
CA PHE A 366 -13.03 12.42 -1.96
C PHE A 366 -12.12 12.59 -3.16
N ASP A 367 -12.58 12.18 -4.33
CA ASP A 367 -11.84 12.37 -5.57
C ASP A 367 -12.80 12.64 -6.73
N ILE A 368 -12.41 13.59 -7.59
CA ILE A 368 -13.09 13.89 -8.85
C ILE A 368 -12.03 14.11 -9.93
N ALA A 369 -12.09 13.31 -10.98
CA ALA A 369 -11.10 13.30 -12.04
C ALA A 369 -11.76 13.29 -13.43
N PRO A 370 -12.06 14.47 -14.00
CA PRO A 370 -12.46 14.59 -15.39
C PRO A 370 -11.31 14.31 -16.34
N SER A 371 -11.63 13.67 -17.44
CA SER A 371 -10.68 13.33 -18.49
C SER A 371 -11.28 13.42 -19.90
N TRP A 372 -10.47 13.78 -20.94
CA TRP A 372 -10.82 13.80 -22.37
C TRP A 372 -9.69 13.27 -23.25
N THR A 373 -10.03 12.35 -24.12
CA THR A 373 -9.14 11.79 -25.14
C THR A 373 -9.64 12.20 -26.51
N HIS A 374 -8.75 12.74 -27.36
CA HIS A 374 -9.04 13.18 -28.72
C HIS A 374 -8.13 12.50 -29.75
N VAL A 375 -8.73 11.75 -30.65
CA VAL A 375 -8.01 11.14 -31.78
C VAL A 375 -7.83 12.20 -32.87
N ILE A 376 -6.64 12.79 -32.95
CA ILE A 376 -6.30 13.84 -33.95
C ILE A 376 -6.27 13.25 -35.36
N ASN A 377 -5.69 12.05 -35.47
CA ASN A 377 -5.61 11.24 -36.70
C ASN A 377 -5.35 9.78 -36.31
N PRO A 378 -5.39 8.80 -37.25
CA PRO A 378 -5.22 7.38 -36.91
C PRO A 378 -3.95 7.01 -36.15
N ASN A 379 -2.93 7.88 -36.15
CA ASN A 379 -1.64 7.64 -35.52
C ASN A 379 -1.40 8.54 -34.30
N THR A 380 -2.30 9.49 -34.00
CA THR A 380 -2.04 10.51 -32.99
C THR A 380 -3.24 10.72 -32.09
N VAL A 381 -3.02 10.59 -30.81
CA VAL A 381 -4.01 10.87 -29.77
C VAL A 381 -3.48 11.93 -28.82
N LEU A 382 -4.29 12.90 -28.55
CA LEU A 382 -4.10 13.89 -27.48
C LEU A 382 -4.92 13.45 -26.30
N SER A 383 -4.32 13.53 -25.13
CA SER A 383 -4.96 13.17 -23.87
C SER A 383 -4.66 14.20 -22.79
N VAL A 384 -5.66 14.64 -21.98
CA VAL A 384 -5.49 15.61 -20.87
C VAL A 384 -6.43 15.26 -19.72
N SER A 385 -6.01 15.34 -18.45
CA SER A 385 -6.84 15.18 -17.25
C SER A 385 -6.59 16.28 -16.24
N ALA A 386 -7.58 16.45 -15.37
CA ALA A 386 -7.46 17.24 -14.15
C ALA A 386 -8.05 16.43 -13.00
N TRP A 387 -7.68 16.76 -11.79
CA TRP A 387 -8.23 16.14 -10.60
C TRP A 387 -8.26 17.07 -9.41
N ALA A 388 -9.17 16.76 -8.51
CA ALA A 388 -9.22 17.33 -7.18
C ALA A 388 -9.51 16.19 -6.19
N ARG A 389 -8.48 15.79 -5.45
CA ARG A 389 -8.56 14.76 -4.44
C ARG A 389 -8.36 15.36 -3.06
N GLN A 390 -9.09 14.86 -2.07
CA GLN A 390 -8.88 15.24 -0.68
C GLN A 390 -8.95 14.01 0.21
N ASP A 391 -7.89 13.80 0.98
CA ASP A 391 -7.83 12.84 2.08
C ASP A 391 -7.80 13.57 3.41
N GLN A 392 -8.73 13.22 4.29
CA GLN A 392 -8.81 13.75 5.64
C GLN A 392 -8.70 12.59 6.63
N PHE A 393 -7.62 12.60 7.40
CA PHE A 393 -7.37 11.67 8.50
C PHE A 393 -7.60 12.40 9.82
N ASN A 394 -8.51 11.91 10.65
CA ASN A 394 -8.75 12.40 11.99
C ASN A 394 -8.52 11.28 12.99
N TYR A 395 -7.64 11.50 13.95
CA TYR A 395 -7.41 10.62 15.08
C TYR A 395 -7.89 11.31 16.37
N TYR A 396 -8.67 10.60 17.13
CA TYR A 396 -9.25 11.10 18.37
C TYR A 396 -8.71 10.31 19.55
N PRO A 397 -8.14 10.97 20.57
CA PRO A 397 -7.80 10.30 21.82
C PRO A 397 -9.05 9.83 22.52
N SER A 398 -8.90 8.93 23.49
CA SER A 398 -9.97 8.52 24.38
C SER A 398 -10.61 9.71 25.10
N ALA A 399 -11.91 9.62 25.40
CA ALA A 399 -12.62 10.64 26.15
C ALA A 399 -11.98 10.87 27.52
N ASN A 400 -11.51 9.80 28.18
CA ASN A 400 -10.60 9.87 29.32
C ASN A 400 -9.16 9.70 28.80
N ALA A 401 -8.38 10.77 28.80
CA ALA A 401 -7.01 10.76 28.29
C ALA A 401 -6.09 9.74 29.00
N PHE A 402 -6.38 9.39 30.25
CA PHE A 402 -5.60 8.38 30.97
C PHE A 402 -5.88 6.95 30.52
N ALA A 403 -6.96 6.71 29.83
CA ALA A 403 -7.23 5.43 29.20
C ALA A 403 -6.27 5.13 28.03
N ASP A 404 -5.64 6.16 27.44
CA ASP A 404 -4.64 6.02 26.38
C ASP A 404 -3.27 5.59 26.92
N LEU A 405 -3.07 5.66 28.25
CA LEU A 405 -1.84 5.25 28.89
C LEU A 405 -1.67 3.74 28.78
N VAL A 406 -0.64 3.34 28.07
CA VAL A 406 -0.20 1.95 27.96
C VAL A 406 1.11 1.82 28.73
N PRO A 407 1.23 0.96 29.75
CA PRO A 407 2.47 0.78 30.49
C PRO A 407 3.65 0.57 29.54
N ASP A 408 4.69 1.32 29.77
CA ASP A 408 5.94 1.30 29.03
C ASP A 408 5.82 1.59 27.52
N LEU A 409 4.64 2.04 27.03
CA LEU A 409 4.43 2.30 25.61
C LEU A 409 3.98 3.73 25.32
N GLN A 410 2.78 4.15 25.73
CA GLN A 410 2.26 5.48 25.41
C GLN A 410 2.28 6.40 26.63
N THR A 411 3.14 7.42 26.62
CA THR A 411 3.28 8.42 27.70
C THR A 411 2.47 9.68 27.43
N THR A 412 2.04 9.84 26.18
CA THR A 412 1.37 11.04 25.67
C THR A 412 0.07 10.66 24.98
N THR A 413 -1.05 11.27 25.37
CA THR A 413 -2.29 11.14 24.60
C THR A 413 -2.23 12.06 23.38
N VAL A 414 -2.68 11.58 22.24
CA VAL A 414 -2.58 12.30 20.97
C VAL A 414 -3.91 12.39 20.25
N GLY A 415 -4.10 13.51 19.57
CA GLY A 415 -5.15 13.65 18.55
C GLY A 415 -4.55 14.27 17.31
N GLN A 416 -5.11 13.95 16.15
CA GLN A 416 -4.65 14.46 14.87
C GLN A 416 -5.82 14.85 13.97
N ASN A 417 -5.69 15.97 13.28
CA ASN A 417 -6.52 16.34 12.15
C ASN A 417 -5.61 16.71 10.99
N ARG A 418 -5.38 15.75 10.12
CA ARG A 418 -4.56 15.93 8.92
C ARG A 418 -5.44 15.99 7.69
N ARG A 419 -5.12 16.89 6.77
CA ARG A 419 -5.77 17.02 5.48
C ARG A 419 -4.72 17.21 4.39
N LEU A 420 -4.80 16.36 3.40
CA LEU A 420 -4.11 16.46 2.12
C LEU A 420 -5.15 16.83 1.07
N THR A 421 -4.95 17.92 0.32
CA THR A 421 -5.75 18.24 -0.86
C THR A 421 -4.81 18.31 -2.04
N ASP A 422 -4.95 17.39 -2.97
CA ASP A 422 -4.21 17.32 -4.22
C ASP A 422 -5.05 17.92 -5.35
N LEU A 423 -4.52 18.96 -5.98
CA LEU A 423 -5.09 19.60 -7.15
C LEU A 423 -4.10 19.48 -8.29
N GLY A 424 -4.50 18.86 -9.37
CA GLY A 424 -3.55 18.67 -10.45
C GLY A 424 -4.17 18.54 -11.83
N GLY A 425 -3.28 18.45 -12.79
CA GLY A 425 -3.61 18.19 -14.18
C GLY A 425 -2.40 17.75 -14.97
N GLN A 426 -2.69 17.08 -16.07
CA GLN A 426 -1.67 16.60 -16.98
C GLN A 426 -2.18 16.60 -18.41
N ALA A 427 -1.23 16.71 -19.36
CA ALA A 427 -1.51 16.64 -20.78
C ALA A 427 -0.45 15.78 -21.47
N SER A 428 -0.84 14.95 -22.41
CA SER A 428 0.11 14.17 -23.22
C SER A 428 -0.38 13.97 -24.64
N ILE A 429 0.57 13.76 -25.53
CA ILE A 429 0.36 13.35 -26.89
C ILE A 429 1.04 12.00 -27.12
N SER A 430 0.28 11.05 -27.69
CA SER A 430 0.78 9.74 -28.12
C SER A 430 0.77 9.66 -29.63
N TYR A 431 1.89 9.22 -30.21
CA TYR A 431 2.06 9.06 -31.65
C TYR A 431 2.62 7.67 -31.95
N ALA A 432 1.87 6.86 -32.68
CA ALA A 432 2.26 5.51 -33.07
C ALA A 432 2.31 5.39 -34.59
N HIS A 433 3.51 5.23 -35.15
CA HIS A 433 3.68 5.02 -36.59
C HIS A 433 5.02 4.33 -36.91
N GLY A 434 4.96 3.31 -37.75
CA GLY A 434 6.12 2.56 -38.14
C GLY A 434 6.76 1.81 -36.97
N ILE A 435 8.02 2.13 -36.67
CA ILE A 435 8.76 1.54 -35.55
C ILE A 435 8.58 2.32 -34.23
N HIS A 436 8.02 3.52 -34.29
CA HIS A 436 7.95 4.47 -33.19
C HIS A 436 6.59 4.45 -32.51
N ASN A 437 6.63 4.45 -31.18
CA ASN A 437 5.49 4.74 -30.31
C ASN A 437 5.94 5.81 -29.29
N ILE A 438 5.72 7.07 -29.66
CA ILE A 438 6.19 8.22 -28.90
C ILE A 438 5.08 8.69 -27.97
N LYS A 439 5.40 8.92 -26.72
CA LYS A 439 4.54 9.62 -25.76
C LYS A 439 5.30 10.81 -25.16
N ALA A 440 4.71 11.98 -25.22
CA ALA A 440 5.26 13.20 -24.60
C ALA A 440 4.19 13.90 -23.80
N GLY A 441 4.54 14.44 -22.65
CA GLY A 441 3.56 15.05 -21.78
C GLY A 441 4.16 15.97 -20.73
N ILE A 442 3.26 16.55 -19.96
CA ILE A 442 3.56 17.41 -18.81
C ILE A 442 2.53 17.13 -17.73
N GLN A 443 2.98 17.04 -16.50
CA GLN A 443 2.18 16.83 -15.30
C GLN A 443 2.46 17.97 -14.32
N TRP A 444 1.42 18.46 -13.65
CA TRP A 444 1.55 19.45 -12.59
C TRP A 444 0.54 19.15 -11.49
N TYR A 445 0.97 19.30 -10.23
CA TYR A 445 0.08 19.23 -9.08
C TYR A 445 0.53 20.17 -7.95
N ASP A 446 -0.41 20.48 -7.04
CA ASP A 446 -0.25 21.26 -5.82
C ASP A 446 -0.92 20.51 -4.68
N ASP A 447 -0.11 19.86 -3.84
CA ASP A 447 -0.53 19.20 -2.61
C ASP A 447 -0.60 20.23 -1.49
N ILE A 448 -1.79 20.50 -1.02
CA ILE A 448 -2.06 21.42 0.08
C ILE A 448 -2.15 20.62 1.36
N LEU A 449 -1.11 20.71 2.19
CA LEU A 449 -0.98 19.99 3.44
C LEU A 449 -1.44 20.86 4.62
N THR A 450 -2.23 20.26 5.50
CA THR A 450 -2.61 20.85 6.79
C THR A 450 -2.49 19.77 7.86
N GLU A 451 -1.67 20.02 8.86
CA GLU A 451 -1.46 19.16 10.01
C GLU A 451 -1.83 19.92 11.28
N SER A 452 -2.64 19.30 12.13
CA SER A 452 -3.02 19.81 13.42
C SER A 452 -3.02 18.66 14.42
N ASP A 453 -2.01 18.66 15.28
CA ASP A 453 -1.78 17.60 16.26
C ASP A 453 -1.96 18.16 17.67
N SER A 454 -2.57 17.37 18.55
CA SER A 454 -2.76 17.73 19.95
C SER A 454 -2.05 16.72 20.85
N PHE A 455 -1.34 17.22 21.86
CA PHE A 455 -0.53 16.42 22.78
C PHE A 455 -0.89 16.72 24.22
N GLY A 456 -1.00 15.69 25.05
CA GLY A 456 -1.16 15.82 26.49
C GLY A 456 -0.40 14.70 27.20
N ILE A 457 0.46 15.07 28.18
CA ILE A 457 1.22 14.09 28.94
C ILE A 457 0.29 13.39 29.91
N VAL A 458 0.24 12.07 29.88
CA VAL A 458 -0.65 11.23 30.70
C VAL A 458 0.12 10.33 31.65
N ASP A 459 1.41 10.11 31.42
CA ASP A 459 2.28 9.36 32.33
C ASP A 459 2.89 10.29 33.38
N PRO A 460 2.55 10.11 34.68
CA PRO A 460 3.07 10.95 35.75
C PRO A 460 4.57 10.80 35.99
N THR A 461 5.20 9.77 35.46
CA THR A 461 6.66 9.55 35.57
C THR A 461 7.41 10.31 34.50
N PHE A 462 6.77 10.63 33.37
CA PHE A 462 7.40 11.24 32.21
C PHE A 462 8.07 12.60 32.51
N ASN A 463 7.42 13.45 33.30
CA ASN A 463 7.93 14.76 33.67
C ASN A 463 7.81 14.99 35.20
N ALA A 464 8.29 14.02 35.99
CA ALA A 464 8.21 14.09 37.44
C ALA A 464 9.01 15.28 38.02
N VAL A 465 8.45 15.99 38.95
CA VAL A 465 9.10 17.15 39.61
C VAL A 465 10.23 16.74 40.55
N CYS A 466 10.04 15.63 41.27
CA CYS A 466 10.98 15.12 42.27
C CYS A 466 11.37 13.69 41.99
N LEU A 467 12.57 13.33 42.40
CA LEU A 467 13.07 11.96 42.50
C LEU A 467 13.15 11.55 43.97
N ASP A 468 13.03 10.27 44.26
CA ASP A 468 13.30 9.68 45.55
C ASP A 468 14.81 9.54 45.82
N SER A 469 15.21 9.02 46.96
CA SER A 469 16.61 8.77 47.30
C SER A 469 17.28 7.71 46.45
N GLY A 470 16.52 6.90 45.69
CA GLY A 470 16.99 5.92 44.74
C GLY A 470 17.11 6.48 43.33
N GLY A 471 16.67 7.74 43.08
CA GLY A 471 16.64 8.35 41.77
C GLY A 471 15.39 8.02 40.94
N ASN A 472 14.37 7.39 41.54
CA ASN A 472 13.13 7.07 40.86
C ASN A 472 12.15 8.24 40.83
N PRO A 473 11.36 8.43 39.75
CA PRO A 473 10.33 9.46 39.67
C PRO A 473 9.30 9.37 40.79
N VAL A 474 8.97 10.51 41.43
CA VAL A 474 7.91 10.58 42.44
C VAL A 474 6.63 11.10 41.84
N THR A 475 5.63 10.24 41.75
CA THR A 475 4.35 10.50 41.10
C THR A 475 3.34 11.17 42.07
N ASN A 476 3.68 12.36 42.56
CA ASN A 476 2.77 13.13 43.43
C ASN A 476 2.18 14.32 42.65
N PRO A 477 0.88 14.30 42.31
CA PRO A 477 0.24 15.33 41.49
C PRO A 477 0.19 16.72 42.16
N THR A 478 0.46 16.79 43.46
CA THR A 478 0.48 18.08 44.23
C THR A 478 1.85 18.74 44.17
N LEU A 479 2.91 18.04 43.77
CA LEU A 479 4.23 18.62 43.58
C LEU A 479 4.27 19.42 42.26
N MET A 480 4.32 20.75 42.39
CA MET A 480 4.26 21.66 41.24
C MET A 480 5.58 22.40 40.96
N ASN A 481 6.55 22.28 41.87
CA ASN A 481 7.79 23.04 41.80
C ASN A 481 8.95 22.21 42.39
N PRO A 482 10.11 22.16 41.73
CA PRO A 482 11.32 21.48 42.21
C PRO A 482 11.76 21.94 43.63
N ASN A 483 11.47 23.19 44.00
CA ASN A 483 11.76 23.70 45.34
C ASN A 483 10.92 23.02 46.45
N ASN A 484 9.88 22.29 46.10
CA ASN A 484 9.05 21.54 47.05
C ASN A 484 9.59 20.12 47.29
N CYS A 485 10.66 19.71 46.61
CA CYS A 485 11.33 18.43 46.85
C CYS A 485 12.18 18.54 48.12
N THR A 486 11.62 18.13 49.24
CA THR A 486 12.25 18.28 50.60
C THR A 486 12.35 16.93 51.30
N GLY A 487 13.23 16.82 52.27
CA GLY A 487 13.45 15.59 53.03
C GLY A 487 14.23 14.54 52.24
N ALA A 488 13.58 13.40 51.97
CA ALA A 488 14.16 12.32 51.16
C ALA A 488 14.01 12.55 49.65
N LEU A 489 13.30 13.61 49.23
CA LEU A 489 13.07 13.93 47.83
C LEU A 489 14.12 14.89 47.31
N GLN A 490 14.54 14.64 46.08
CA GLN A 490 15.47 15.50 45.33
C GLN A 490 14.77 16.12 44.10
N ALA A 491 15.11 17.36 43.74
CA ALA A 491 14.64 17.96 42.51
C ALA A 491 15.08 17.12 41.32
N ASN A 492 14.16 16.81 40.44
CA ASN A 492 14.48 16.09 39.19
C ASN A 492 15.25 17.05 38.24
N PRO A 493 16.50 16.75 37.88
CA PRO A 493 17.25 17.59 36.96
C PRO A 493 16.69 17.56 35.53
N GLY A 494 15.91 16.54 35.17
CA GLY A 494 15.22 16.40 33.87
C GLY A 494 13.81 17.01 33.84
N TYR A 495 13.37 17.68 34.96
CA TYR A 495 12.07 18.31 34.98
C TYR A 495 11.97 19.50 34.04
N ASP A 496 11.01 19.47 33.16
CA ASP A 496 10.71 20.57 32.24
C ASP A 496 9.46 21.34 32.66
N PRO A 497 9.57 22.64 33.03
CA PRO A 497 8.44 23.47 33.40
C PRO A 497 7.45 23.73 32.27
N LEU A 498 7.90 23.69 30.97
CA LEU A 498 7.04 23.90 29.82
C LEU A 498 6.12 22.69 29.60
N LEU A 499 6.66 21.47 29.66
CA LEU A 499 5.88 20.24 29.58
C LEU A 499 4.86 20.10 30.73
N ALA A 500 5.16 20.67 31.92
CA ALA A 500 4.24 20.69 33.03
C ALA A 500 2.92 21.39 32.70
N CYS A 501 2.90 22.34 31.77
CA CYS A 501 1.68 23.04 31.35
C CYS A 501 0.68 22.08 30.66
N TYR A 502 1.16 21.02 30.09
CA TYR A 502 0.40 20.03 29.29
C TYR A 502 0.32 18.67 29.98
N ASP A 503 0.74 18.60 31.25
CA ASP A 503 0.71 17.38 32.04
C ASP A 503 -0.69 17.19 32.66
N LEU A 504 -1.46 16.32 32.07
CA LEU A 504 -2.85 16.01 32.46
C LEU A 504 -2.94 15.19 33.75
N THR A 505 -1.81 14.68 34.29
CA THR A 505 -1.76 13.96 35.58
C THR A 505 -1.88 14.93 36.78
N ARG A 506 -1.63 16.20 36.55
CA ARG A 506 -1.62 17.20 37.61
C ARG A 506 -3.00 17.73 37.91
N THR A 507 -3.33 17.82 39.21
CA THR A 507 -4.58 18.38 39.69
C THR A 507 -4.32 19.77 40.26
N GLY A 508 -4.97 20.80 39.72
CA GLY A 508 -4.91 22.17 40.23
C GLY A 508 -4.26 23.16 39.23
N ASN A 509 -4.21 24.41 39.65
CA ASN A 509 -3.65 25.49 38.87
C ASN A 509 -2.13 25.47 38.92
N LEU A 510 -1.49 25.38 37.76
CA LEU A 510 -0.05 25.56 37.65
C LEU A 510 0.31 27.03 37.92
N PRO A 511 1.43 27.29 38.62
CA PRO A 511 1.89 28.65 38.84
C PRO A 511 2.14 29.38 37.53
N ALA A 512 1.65 30.61 37.42
CA ALA A 512 1.95 31.48 36.25
C ALA A 512 3.47 31.70 36.02
N ALA A 513 4.28 31.41 37.02
CA ALA A 513 5.75 31.47 36.97
C ALA A 513 6.39 30.49 35.97
N ASN A 514 5.67 29.47 35.51
CA ASN A 514 6.19 28.47 34.55
C ASN A 514 5.98 28.90 33.09
N GLY A 515 5.45 30.09 32.83
CA GLY A 515 5.18 30.53 31.45
C GLY A 515 3.99 29.86 30.80
N CYS A 516 3.19 29.08 31.54
CA CYS A 516 2.02 28.39 31.01
C CYS A 516 0.97 29.39 30.48
N PRO A 517 0.39 29.12 29.29
CA PRO A 517 -0.65 30.00 28.71
C PRO A 517 -1.94 30.05 29.52
N SER A 518 -2.17 29.04 30.34
CA SER A 518 -3.33 28.96 31.27
C SER A 518 -2.91 28.41 32.64
N ALA A 519 -3.73 28.67 33.64
CA ALA A 519 -3.49 28.17 35.00
C ALA A 519 -3.86 26.68 35.19
N THR A 520 -4.28 25.98 34.14
CA THR A 520 -4.70 24.59 34.18
C THR A 520 -3.96 23.79 33.08
N SER A 521 -3.66 22.54 33.38
CA SER A 521 -3.14 21.59 32.40
C SER A 521 -4.10 21.42 31.21
N THR A 522 -3.60 21.58 30.01
CA THR A 522 -4.38 21.47 28.76
C THR A 522 -3.58 20.67 27.76
N ARG A 523 -4.21 20.30 26.63
CA ARG A 523 -3.46 19.74 25.51
C ARG A 523 -2.77 20.85 24.71
N TYR A 524 -1.55 20.59 24.30
CA TYR A 524 -0.83 21.41 23.34
C TYR A 524 -1.35 21.16 21.93
N ASN A 525 -1.37 22.18 21.06
CA ASN A 525 -1.74 22.03 19.66
C ASN A 525 -0.58 22.51 18.77
N PHE A 526 0.03 21.58 18.08
CA PHE A 526 0.93 21.85 16.96
C PHE A 526 0.10 22.05 15.69
N ASN A 527 0.37 23.10 14.92
CA ASN A 527 -0.34 23.37 13.67
C ASN A 527 0.65 23.71 12.56
N GLY A 528 0.52 23.02 11.44
CA GLY A 528 1.34 23.20 10.26
C GLY A 528 0.52 23.35 8.98
N HIS A 529 1.03 24.15 8.04
CA HIS A 529 0.49 24.28 6.70
C HIS A 529 1.62 24.42 5.70
N ALA A 530 1.54 23.68 4.61
CA ALA A 530 2.50 23.75 3.50
C ALA A 530 1.84 23.41 2.16
N ASN A 531 2.45 23.90 1.09
CA ASN A 531 2.12 23.47 -0.27
C ASN A 531 3.31 22.77 -0.87
N VAL A 532 3.07 21.61 -1.48
CA VAL A 532 4.06 20.87 -2.27
C VAL A 532 3.61 20.89 -3.72
N ARG A 533 4.42 21.52 -4.58
CA ARG A 533 4.14 21.65 -6.01
C ARG A 533 5.17 20.89 -6.82
N GLN A 534 4.70 20.20 -7.83
CA GLN A 534 5.59 19.52 -8.75
C GLN A 534 5.20 19.80 -10.20
N LEU A 535 6.23 19.98 -11.04
CA LEU A 535 6.10 20.12 -12.49
C LEU A 535 6.99 19.09 -13.16
N SER A 536 6.40 18.26 -14.03
CA SER A 536 7.05 17.08 -14.55
C SER A 536 6.81 16.90 -16.07
N PRO A 537 7.58 17.59 -16.93
CA PRO A 537 7.59 17.30 -18.37
C PRO A 537 8.31 15.97 -18.66
N TYR A 538 7.80 15.23 -19.65
CA TYR A 538 8.42 13.98 -20.08
C TYR A 538 8.26 13.71 -21.57
N ILE A 539 9.15 12.90 -22.12
CA ILE A 539 9.08 12.32 -23.45
C ILE A 539 9.68 10.93 -23.47
N GLU A 540 9.06 10.02 -24.18
CA GLU A 540 9.53 8.64 -24.34
C GLU A 540 9.19 8.12 -25.72
N ASP A 541 10.07 7.29 -26.29
CA ASP A 541 9.84 6.53 -27.52
C ASP A 541 10.09 5.04 -27.26
N LEU A 542 9.06 4.23 -27.48
CA LEU A 542 9.15 2.77 -27.51
C LEU A 542 9.29 2.32 -28.95
N MET A 543 10.50 1.90 -29.34
CA MET A 543 10.84 1.55 -30.71
C MET A 543 10.92 0.04 -30.90
N ARG A 544 10.23 -0.50 -31.92
CA ARG A 544 10.31 -1.91 -32.29
C ARG A 544 11.03 -2.10 -33.60
N ILE A 545 12.16 -2.79 -33.52
CA ILE A 545 13.03 -3.06 -34.69
C ILE A 545 13.28 -4.57 -34.78
N LYS A 546 12.49 -5.28 -35.60
CA LYS A 546 12.54 -6.76 -35.75
C LYS A 546 12.23 -7.44 -34.40
N ASN A 547 13.25 -8.04 -33.77
CA ASN A 547 13.15 -8.76 -32.50
C ASN A 547 13.58 -7.90 -31.31
N TRP A 548 13.99 -6.67 -31.54
CA TRP A 548 14.37 -5.73 -30.51
C TRP A 548 13.24 -4.76 -30.19
N THR A 549 13.02 -4.50 -28.92
CA THR A 549 12.25 -3.36 -28.44
C THR A 549 13.19 -2.47 -27.62
N PHE A 550 13.20 -1.18 -27.93
CA PHE A 550 14.01 -0.19 -27.21
C PHE A 550 13.08 0.86 -26.61
N ARG A 551 13.32 1.21 -25.36
CA ARG A 551 12.71 2.34 -24.70
C ARG A 551 13.76 3.41 -24.47
N VAL A 552 13.48 4.64 -24.88
CA VAL A 552 14.34 5.79 -24.61
C VAL A 552 13.46 6.93 -24.14
N GLY A 553 13.60 7.30 -22.90
CA GLY A 553 12.78 8.34 -22.27
C GLY A 553 13.61 9.32 -21.44
N LEU A 554 13.05 10.49 -21.27
CA LEU A 554 13.55 11.52 -20.38
C LEU A 554 12.37 12.17 -19.67
N ARG A 555 12.46 12.25 -18.36
CA ARG A 555 11.58 13.03 -17.49
C ARG A 555 12.39 14.11 -16.80
N GLY A 556 11.77 15.24 -16.50
CA GLY A 556 12.36 16.27 -15.67
C GLY A 556 11.41 16.61 -14.56
N ASP A 557 11.80 16.44 -13.31
CA ASP A 557 10.98 16.82 -12.16
C ASP A 557 11.52 18.08 -11.50
N TYR A 558 10.60 19.01 -11.21
CA TYR A 558 10.86 20.19 -10.41
C TYR A 558 9.93 20.21 -9.21
N TYR A 559 10.49 19.94 -8.05
CA TYR A 559 9.81 19.90 -6.75
C TYR A 559 9.97 21.23 -6.00
N TYR A 560 8.87 21.74 -5.47
CA TYR A 560 8.81 22.96 -4.67
C TYR A 560 7.87 22.72 -3.48
N GLY A 561 8.44 22.42 -2.32
CA GLY A 561 7.73 22.19 -1.06
C GLY A 561 8.47 22.90 0.09
N LEU A 562 8.62 22.23 1.21
CA LEU A 562 9.46 22.71 2.32
C LEU A 562 10.93 22.86 1.89
N THR A 563 11.35 22.09 0.91
CA THR A 563 12.62 22.22 0.19
C THR A 563 12.37 22.34 -1.31
N LYS A 564 13.43 22.55 -2.07
CA LYS A 564 13.39 22.67 -3.53
C LYS A 564 14.41 21.73 -4.15
N ALA A 565 14.00 21.02 -5.19
CA ALA A 565 14.86 20.16 -5.97
C ALA A 565 14.45 20.14 -7.43
N GLY A 566 15.38 19.77 -8.30
CA GLY A 566 15.10 19.52 -9.71
C GLY A 566 16.06 18.49 -10.27
N GLN A 567 15.54 17.56 -11.07
CA GLN A 567 16.30 16.47 -11.62
C GLN A 567 15.91 16.15 -13.05
N ALA A 568 16.89 15.75 -13.84
CA ALA A 568 16.68 15.09 -15.12
C ALA A 568 16.80 13.58 -14.94
N GLU A 569 15.84 12.85 -15.49
CA GLU A 569 15.57 11.46 -15.19
C GLU A 569 15.52 10.62 -16.47
N PRO A 570 16.68 10.14 -16.96
CA PRO A 570 16.71 9.24 -18.08
C PRO A 570 16.05 7.90 -17.77
N ARG A 571 15.32 7.38 -18.74
CA ARG A 571 14.67 6.06 -18.76
C ARG A 571 15.19 5.31 -19.99
N LEU A 572 15.84 4.19 -19.77
CA LEU A 572 16.42 3.40 -20.86
C LEU A 572 16.01 1.94 -20.70
N GLY A 573 15.62 1.32 -21.80
CA GLY A 573 15.26 -0.09 -21.80
C GLY A 573 15.60 -0.74 -23.13
N ALA A 574 15.87 -2.02 -23.09
CA ALA A 574 16.04 -2.85 -24.28
C ALA A 574 15.54 -4.26 -23.98
N SER A 575 14.78 -4.84 -24.90
CA SER A 575 14.44 -6.27 -24.86
C SER A 575 14.73 -6.93 -26.20
N TYR A 576 15.03 -8.22 -26.14
CA TYR A 576 15.29 -9.05 -27.32
C TYR A 576 14.47 -10.33 -27.29
N THR A 577 13.61 -10.52 -28.28
CA THR A 577 12.74 -11.68 -28.43
C THR A 577 13.40 -12.77 -29.24
N ILE A 578 13.60 -13.93 -28.66
CA ILE A 578 14.08 -15.15 -29.32
C ILE A 578 12.85 -15.98 -29.72
N LYS A 579 12.28 -15.67 -30.89
CA LYS A 579 11.02 -16.28 -31.37
C LYS A 579 10.98 -17.80 -31.35
N PRO A 580 12.05 -18.55 -31.77
CA PRO A 580 11.98 -20.02 -31.79
C PRO A 580 11.75 -20.68 -30.46
N THR A 581 12.10 -20.01 -29.37
CA THR A 581 11.98 -20.52 -28.00
C THR A 581 10.94 -19.76 -27.15
N ASN A 582 10.31 -18.72 -27.71
CA ASN A 582 9.42 -17.82 -26.99
C ASN A 582 10.09 -17.26 -25.71
N THR A 583 11.32 -16.78 -25.88
CA THR A 583 12.11 -16.20 -24.80
C THR A 583 12.29 -14.70 -25.03
N VAL A 584 12.14 -13.91 -23.99
CA VAL A 584 12.45 -12.47 -23.99
C VAL A 584 13.54 -12.22 -22.95
N LEU A 585 14.59 -11.56 -23.36
CA LEU A 585 15.63 -11.02 -22.49
C LEU A 585 15.41 -9.52 -22.38
N SER A 586 15.42 -8.97 -21.21
CA SER A 586 15.20 -7.54 -20.97
C SER A 586 16.29 -6.92 -20.08
N PHE A 587 16.52 -5.65 -20.31
CA PHE A 587 17.33 -4.80 -19.45
C PHE A 587 16.68 -3.42 -19.37
N SER A 588 16.54 -2.86 -18.17
CA SER A 588 16.04 -1.52 -17.99
C SER A 588 16.87 -0.74 -16.96
N TYR A 589 16.91 0.57 -17.15
CA TYR A 589 17.51 1.54 -16.25
C TYR A 589 16.60 2.74 -16.09
N ALA A 590 16.42 3.15 -14.85
CA ALA A 590 15.74 4.39 -14.53
C ALA A 590 16.52 5.19 -13.48
N ARG A 591 16.55 6.51 -13.69
CA ARG A 591 16.85 7.47 -12.64
C ARG A 591 15.56 8.15 -12.23
N THR A 592 15.29 8.26 -10.92
CA THR A 592 14.05 8.83 -10.39
C THR A 592 14.35 9.80 -9.26
N MET A 593 13.66 10.91 -9.20
CA MET A 593 13.62 11.77 -8.04
C MET A 593 12.57 11.22 -7.08
N GLU A 594 13.03 10.64 -5.96
CA GLU A 594 12.15 10.19 -4.88
C GLU A 594 11.69 11.40 -4.08
N THR A 595 10.40 11.71 -4.08
CA THR A 595 9.86 12.84 -3.33
C THR A 595 9.53 12.44 -1.89
N PRO A 596 9.57 13.37 -0.93
CA PRO A 596 9.13 13.11 0.43
C PRO A 596 7.68 12.58 0.48
N PHE A 597 7.38 11.77 1.48
CA PHE A 597 6.00 11.43 1.80
C PHE A 597 5.26 12.66 2.31
N ASN A 598 4.04 12.86 1.87
CA ASN A 598 3.22 14.02 2.25
C ASN A 598 2.61 13.89 3.65
N GLU A 599 2.54 12.66 4.15
CA GLU A 599 1.95 12.33 5.44
C GLU A 599 2.83 12.76 6.60
N ASN A 600 2.34 13.68 7.42
CA ASN A 600 3.07 14.26 8.57
C ASN A 600 4.42 14.89 8.18
N LEU A 601 4.51 15.38 6.94
CA LEU A 601 5.69 16.01 6.40
C LEU A 601 6.10 17.26 7.18
N ILE A 602 5.12 18.05 7.64
CA ILE A 602 5.37 19.30 8.34
C ILE A 602 5.85 19.01 9.76
N LEU A 603 5.21 18.09 10.47
CA LEU A 603 5.65 17.63 11.79
C LEU A 603 7.08 17.11 11.70
N SER A 604 7.37 16.23 10.75
CA SER A 604 8.71 15.67 10.57
C SER A 604 9.76 16.72 10.23
N SER A 605 9.43 17.65 9.34
CA SER A 605 10.42 18.62 8.83
C SER A 605 10.63 19.82 9.75
N LEU A 606 9.66 20.18 10.55
CA LEU A 606 9.64 21.41 11.34
C LEU A 606 9.34 21.21 12.83
N GLY A 607 8.95 20.01 13.25
CA GLY A 607 8.46 19.74 14.61
C GLY A 607 9.43 20.15 15.71
N CYS A 608 10.72 19.84 15.56
CA CYS A 608 11.71 20.25 16.58
C CYS A 608 11.98 21.76 16.64
N ASN A 609 11.46 22.56 15.72
CA ASN A 609 11.48 24.02 15.84
C ASN A 609 10.40 24.53 16.82
N ASP A 610 9.45 23.68 17.14
CA ASP A 610 8.44 23.95 18.16
C ASP A 610 8.95 23.50 19.53
N ALA A 611 8.85 24.38 20.53
CA ALA A 611 9.45 24.12 21.83
C ALA A 611 8.83 22.91 22.54
N VAL A 612 7.49 22.73 22.45
CA VAL A 612 6.83 21.64 23.15
C VAL A 612 7.09 20.30 22.45
N VAL A 613 7.05 20.26 21.11
CA VAL A 613 7.41 19.06 20.34
C VAL A 613 8.87 18.68 20.57
N ASN A 614 9.77 19.68 20.59
CA ASN A 614 11.18 19.48 20.90
C ASN A 614 11.36 18.84 22.28
N ASP A 615 10.71 19.38 23.31
CA ASP A 615 10.89 18.94 24.68
C ASP A 615 10.28 17.53 24.90
N ILE A 616 9.15 17.24 24.27
CA ILE A 616 8.58 15.86 24.27
C ILE A 616 9.59 14.88 23.68
N MET A 617 10.11 15.17 22.50
CA MET A 617 11.04 14.27 21.82
C MET A 617 12.37 14.14 22.56
N ALA A 618 12.91 15.24 23.05
CA ALA A 618 14.16 15.22 23.87
C ALA A 618 14.00 14.41 25.15
N SER A 619 12.85 14.47 25.81
CA SER A 619 12.57 13.71 27.04
C SER A 619 12.51 12.21 26.80
N ILE A 620 12.01 11.76 25.63
CA ILE A 620 11.95 10.35 25.27
C ILE A 620 13.31 9.84 24.78
N GLN A 621 13.99 10.61 23.98
CA GLN A 621 15.25 10.20 23.35
C GLN A 621 16.47 10.42 24.23
N GLY A 622 16.35 11.26 25.25
CA GLY A 622 17.45 11.64 26.14
C GLY A 622 18.53 12.53 25.49
N TYR A 623 18.27 13.12 24.32
CA TYR A 623 19.14 14.06 23.63
C TYR A 623 18.30 15.08 22.82
N PRO A 624 18.88 16.24 22.45
CA PRO A 624 18.14 17.28 21.75
C PRO A 624 17.50 16.80 20.45
N CYS A 625 16.25 17.15 20.26
CA CYS A 625 15.54 16.92 19.03
C CYS A 625 16.12 17.79 17.91
N LEU A 626 16.47 17.19 16.80
CA LEU A 626 16.98 17.88 15.62
C LEU A 626 15.99 17.74 14.48
N THR A 627 15.73 18.84 13.75
CA THR A 627 15.01 18.78 12.49
C THR A 627 15.87 19.28 11.35
N SER A 628 15.67 18.65 10.22
CA SER A 628 16.05 19.15 8.91
C SER A 628 14.92 18.84 7.96
N PRO A 629 14.42 19.79 7.16
CA PRO A 629 13.33 19.51 6.23
C PRO A 629 13.71 18.41 5.25
N LEU A 630 12.77 17.49 5.03
CA LEU A 630 12.94 16.40 4.06
C LEU A 630 13.20 16.98 2.67
N THR A 631 14.09 16.34 1.93
CA THR A 631 14.54 16.80 0.62
C THR A 631 14.44 15.65 -0.38
N PRO A 632 13.94 15.87 -1.61
CA PRO A 632 13.88 14.80 -2.60
C PRO A 632 15.20 14.03 -2.77
N GLY A 633 15.10 12.71 -2.70
CA GLY A 633 16.21 11.78 -2.91
C GLY A 633 16.45 11.49 -4.39
N THR A 634 17.50 10.77 -4.69
CA THR A 634 17.82 10.31 -6.05
C THR A 634 17.99 8.81 -6.05
N ARG A 635 17.18 8.12 -6.85
CA ARG A 635 17.28 6.69 -7.07
C ARG A 635 17.86 6.40 -8.46
N ASN A 636 18.71 5.38 -8.55
CA ASN A 636 19.11 4.73 -9.79
C ASN A 636 18.79 3.25 -9.69
N GLU A 637 18.02 2.75 -10.63
CA GLU A 637 17.59 1.35 -10.69
C GLU A 637 18.05 0.69 -11.97
N TYR A 638 18.45 -0.58 -11.84
CA TYR A 638 18.84 -1.45 -12.93
C TYR A 638 18.10 -2.76 -12.79
N HIS A 639 17.44 -3.21 -13.85
CA HIS A 639 16.76 -4.50 -13.90
C HIS A 639 17.28 -5.30 -15.09
N ALA A 640 17.55 -6.57 -14.86
CA ALA A 640 17.90 -7.52 -15.92
C ALA A 640 16.96 -8.71 -15.83
N GLY A 641 16.15 -8.91 -16.84
CA GLY A 641 15.04 -9.86 -16.84
C GLY A 641 15.10 -10.91 -17.92
N LEU A 642 14.40 -11.99 -17.66
CA LEU A 642 14.15 -13.08 -18.59
C LEU A 642 12.70 -13.51 -18.47
N GLN A 643 12.00 -13.61 -19.62
CA GLN A 643 10.72 -14.31 -19.71
C GLN A 643 10.84 -15.49 -20.64
N GLN A 644 10.21 -16.61 -20.28
CA GLN A 644 10.22 -17.84 -21.07
C GLN A 644 8.85 -18.49 -21.06
N ALA A 645 8.23 -18.67 -22.23
CA ALA A 645 7.04 -19.50 -22.37
C ALA A 645 7.41 -20.93 -22.76
N PHE A 646 6.82 -21.89 -22.07
CA PHE A 646 6.93 -23.33 -22.37
C PHE A 646 5.60 -23.81 -22.95
N GLY A 647 5.48 -23.68 -24.28
CA GLY A 647 4.22 -23.91 -24.96
C GLY A 647 3.13 -22.97 -24.42
N ARG A 648 1.95 -23.53 -24.14
CA ARG A 648 0.80 -22.83 -23.51
C ARG A 648 0.63 -23.18 -22.03
N PHE A 649 1.60 -23.91 -21.46
CA PHE A 649 1.39 -24.50 -20.15
C PHE A 649 2.03 -23.71 -19.03
N LEU A 650 3.12 -23.00 -19.31
CA LEU A 650 3.89 -22.34 -18.28
C LEU A 650 4.60 -21.12 -18.84
N VAL A 651 4.52 -20.01 -18.15
CA VAL A 651 5.35 -18.82 -18.37
C VAL A 651 6.16 -18.58 -17.11
N ILE A 652 7.45 -18.40 -17.25
CA ILE A 652 8.33 -18.00 -16.15
C ILE A 652 8.91 -16.65 -16.51
N SER A 653 8.77 -15.68 -15.61
CA SER A 653 9.49 -14.41 -15.62
C SER A 653 10.36 -14.30 -14.40
N GLY A 654 11.55 -13.76 -14.55
CA GLY A 654 12.44 -13.50 -13.44
C GLY A 654 13.34 -12.33 -13.74
N GLU A 655 13.70 -11.59 -12.70
CA GLU A 655 14.57 -10.45 -12.82
C GLU A 655 15.60 -10.40 -11.70
N TYR A 656 16.71 -9.81 -12.00
CA TYR A 656 17.70 -9.33 -11.05
C TYR A 656 17.57 -7.82 -10.93
N ILE A 657 17.45 -7.34 -9.70
CA ILE A 657 17.17 -5.96 -9.36
C ILE A 657 18.39 -5.37 -8.66
N TRP A 658 18.68 -4.12 -8.98
CA TRP A 658 19.76 -3.39 -8.33
C TRP A 658 19.37 -1.92 -8.17
N LYS A 659 19.11 -1.50 -6.93
CA LYS A 659 18.72 -0.14 -6.60
C LYS A 659 19.77 0.56 -5.77
N TYR A 660 20.01 1.82 -6.09
CA TYR A 660 20.84 2.75 -5.31
C TYR A 660 20.04 4.01 -5.06
N THR A 661 19.82 4.35 -3.81
CA THR A 661 19.11 5.58 -3.45
C THR A 661 20.01 6.43 -2.54
N ASP A 662 20.24 7.67 -2.94
CA ASP A 662 20.78 8.69 -2.06
C ASP A 662 19.59 9.39 -1.40
N ARG A 663 19.57 9.52 -0.09
CA ARG A 663 18.45 10.00 0.73
C ARG A 663 17.26 9.03 0.64
N ALA A 664 17.38 7.87 1.25
CA ALA A 664 16.36 6.85 1.27
C ALA A 664 15.35 7.10 2.38
N TYR A 665 14.06 7.09 2.04
CA TYR A 665 12.98 7.31 2.99
C TYR A 665 12.69 6.10 3.85
N ASP A 666 12.20 6.42 5.06
CA ASP A 666 11.73 5.50 6.05
C ASP A 666 10.65 6.20 6.90
N PHE A 667 9.98 5.48 7.77
CA PHE A 667 9.03 6.03 8.73
C PHE A 667 9.50 5.80 10.17
N SER A 668 9.19 6.76 11.03
CA SER A 668 9.37 6.65 12.47
C SER A 668 8.07 6.98 13.19
N VAL A 669 7.99 6.65 14.47
CA VAL A 669 6.81 6.86 15.31
C VAL A 669 7.08 7.98 16.30
N PHE A 670 6.14 8.92 16.42
CA PHE A 670 6.27 10.04 17.36
C PHE A 670 5.94 9.58 18.79
N ALA A 671 6.94 9.63 19.68
CA ALA A 671 6.74 9.46 21.12
C ALA A 671 5.95 8.18 21.50
N ASN A 672 6.17 7.07 20.80
CA ASN A 672 5.40 5.83 20.99
C ASN A 672 3.88 6.01 20.86
N THR A 673 3.46 6.95 20.03
CA THR A 673 2.05 7.23 19.73
C THR A 673 1.69 6.69 18.35
N PRO A 674 0.42 6.62 17.95
CA PRO A 674 0.01 6.25 16.61
C PRO A 674 0.38 7.24 15.50
N ILE A 675 1.08 8.32 15.80
CA ILE A 675 1.54 9.29 14.80
C ILE A 675 2.84 8.81 14.15
N THR A 676 2.75 8.43 12.88
CA THR A 676 3.89 8.01 12.06
C THR A 676 4.32 9.17 11.17
N TYR A 677 5.61 9.40 11.02
CA TYR A 677 6.17 10.47 10.20
C TYR A 677 7.39 10.01 9.39
N PRO A 678 7.64 10.59 8.19
CA PRO A 678 8.77 10.20 7.35
C PRO A 678 10.10 10.74 7.89
N ILE A 679 11.15 9.96 7.67
CA ILE A 679 12.55 10.31 7.90
C ILE A 679 13.40 9.93 6.68
N GLU A 680 14.64 10.39 6.62
CA GLU A 680 15.60 10.02 5.57
C GLU A 680 16.89 9.47 6.15
N TRP A 681 17.32 8.35 5.63
CA TRP A 681 18.65 7.79 5.79
C TRP A 681 19.59 8.30 4.69
N ALA A 682 20.90 8.29 4.95
CA ALA A 682 21.89 8.79 4.00
C ALA A 682 21.83 8.08 2.65
N LYS A 683 21.60 6.77 2.62
CA LYS A 683 21.54 5.95 1.40
C LYS A 683 20.79 4.64 1.63
N SER A 684 20.38 4.01 0.50
CA SER A 684 20.09 2.58 0.47
C SER A 684 20.77 1.88 -0.71
N LYS A 685 20.97 0.56 -0.57
CA LYS A 685 21.43 -0.34 -1.63
C LYS A 685 20.66 -1.63 -1.54
N ILE A 686 19.92 -1.94 -2.58
CA ILE A 686 18.98 -3.05 -2.57
C ILE A 686 19.21 -3.93 -3.80
N PRO A 687 20.06 -4.96 -3.72
CA PRO A 687 20.10 -6.03 -4.70
C PRO A 687 19.02 -7.07 -4.40
N GLY A 688 18.49 -7.71 -5.44
CA GLY A 688 17.49 -8.75 -5.25
C GLY A 688 17.19 -9.55 -6.50
N VAL A 689 16.43 -10.61 -6.31
CA VAL A 689 15.86 -11.45 -7.37
C VAL A 689 14.37 -11.56 -7.11
N ALA A 690 13.57 -11.34 -8.16
CA ALA A 690 12.14 -11.56 -8.15
C ALA A 690 11.76 -12.52 -9.28
N VAL A 691 10.86 -13.45 -9.02
CA VAL A 691 10.46 -14.49 -9.97
C VAL A 691 8.97 -14.71 -9.92
N ARG A 692 8.35 -14.80 -11.08
CA ARG A 692 6.96 -15.24 -11.25
C ARG A 692 6.90 -16.43 -12.20
N ALA A 693 6.20 -17.48 -11.80
CA ALA A 693 5.83 -18.60 -12.68
C ALA A 693 4.31 -18.66 -12.77
N SER A 694 3.76 -18.67 -13.97
CA SER A 694 2.32 -18.67 -14.21
C SER A 694 1.92 -19.85 -15.09
N VAL A 695 0.89 -20.59 -14.67
CA VAL A 695 0.19 -21.58 -15.49
C VAL A 695 -1.09 -20.93 -15.99
N PRO A 696 -1.15 -20.49 -17.26
CA PRO A 696 -2.38 -20.02 -17.87
C PRO A 696 -3.44 -21.11 -17.86
N ASN A 697 -4.69 -20.76 -18.10
CA ASN A 697 -5.79 -21.71 -18.00
C ASN A 697 -5.57 -22.99 -18.81
N PHE A 698 -5.28 -24.09 -18.10
CA PHE A 698 -5.14 -25.42 -18.65
C PHE A 698 -6.27 -26.33 -18.18
N HIS A 699 -7.28 -26.50 -19.01
CA HIS A 699 -8.48 -27.33 -18.69
C HIS A 699 -9.17 -26.93 -17.36
N GLY A 700 -9.22 -25.65 -17.07
CA GLY A 700 -9.81 -25.12 -15.83
C GLY A 700 -8.85 -25.01 -14.66
N PHE A 701 -7.62 -25.50 -14.80
CA PHE A 701 -6.54 -25.30 -13.82
C PHE A 701 -5.74 -24.05 -14.16
N THR A 702 -5.55 -23.19 -13.17
CA THR A 702 -4.67 -22.02 -13.21
C THR A 702 -3.81 -21.99 -11.97
N ALA A 703 -2.59 -21.50 -12.10
CA ALA A 703 -1.72 -21.34 -10.94
C ALA A 703 -0.71 -20.21 -11.18
N PHE A 704 -0.24 -19.62 -10.13
CA PHE A 704 0.99 -18.84 -10.16
C PHE A 704 1.79 -19.05 -8.88
N VAL A 705 3.09 -18.85 -9.02
CA VAL A 705 4.05 -18.78 -7.91
C VAL A 705 4.80 -17.47 -8.07
N VAL A 706 4.80 -16.64 -7.05
CA VAL A 706 5.65 -15.45 -6.97
C VAL A 706 6.62 -15.65 -5.81
N MET A 707 7.88 -15.34 -6.02
CA MET A 707 8.92 -15.46 -4.99
C MET A 707 9.97 -14.38 -5.15
N SER A 708 10.59 -14.00 -4.05
CA SER A 708 11.71 -13.05 -4.06
C SER A 708 12.74 -13.33 -2.99
N HIS A 709 13.95 -12.86 -3.28
CA HIS A 709 15.05 -12.75 -2.33
C HIS A 709 15.65 -11.36 -2.50
N VAL A 710 15.42 -10.47 -1.55
CA VAL A 710 15.84 -9.08 -1.60
C VAL A 710 16.67 -8.76 -0.37
N ALA A 711 17.64 -7.87 -0.49
CA ALA A 711 18.51 -7.47 0.58
C ALA A 711 18.50 -5.94 0.74
N ALA A 712 17.57 -5.45 1.57
CA ALA A 712 17.36 -4.02 1.78
C ALA A 712 18.35 -3.43 2.78
N ARG A 713 19.51 -2.99 2.29
CA ARG A 713 20.57 -2.35 3.07
C ARG A 713 20.39 -0.86 3.12
N PHE A 714 20.27 -0.33 4.32
CA PHE A 714 20.24 1.10 4.59
C PHE A 714 21.53 1.53 5.29
N PHE A 715 21.88 2.79 5.13
CA PHE A 715 23.14 3.35 5.64
C PHE A 715 22.85 4.61 6.44
N GLY A 716 23.24 4.60 7.72
CA GLY A 716 23.25 5.80 8.54
C GLY A 716 24.26 6.85 8.06
N PRO A 717 24.20 8.07 8.61
CA PRO A 717 23.23 8.50 9.62
C PRO A 717 21.86 8.81 9.04
N GLN A 718 20.86 9.00 9.91
CA GLN A 718 19.63 9.72 9.53
C GLN A 718 20.02 11.17 9.19
N VAL A 719 19.53 11.68 8.05
CA VAL A 719 19.97 12.98 7.51
C VAL A 719 18.89 14.05 7.58
N THR A 720 17.62 13.68 7.60
CA THR A 720 16.48 14.62 7.71
C THR A 720 15.30 14.00 8.45
N GLY A 721 14.32 14.84 8.79
CA GLY A 721 13.17 14.49 9.61
C GLY A 721 13.43 14.74 11.10
N ILE A 722 12.43 14.51 11.95
CA ILE A 722 12.62 14.43 13.42
C ILE A 722 13.52 13.25 13.66
N GLY A 723 14.66 13.47 14.24
CA GLY A 723 15.60 12.39 14.32
C GLY A 723 16.57 12.43 15.43
N THR A 724 17.12 11.27 15.60
CA THR A 724 18.26 11.00 16.46
C THR A 724 19.51 11.67 15.90
N THR A 725 20.38 12.12 16.82
CA THR A 725 21.70 12.55 16.41
C THR A 725 22.48 11.40 15.74
N PRO A 726 23.42 11.71 14.85
CA PRO A 726 24.24 10.70 14.16
C PRO A 726 25.02 9.72 15.05
N THR A 727 24.99 9.91 16.37
CA THR A 727 25.75 9.10 17.33
C THR A 727 25.04 7.84 17.80
N SER A 728 23.72 7.70 17.56
CA SER A 728 22.97 6.51 17.99
C SER A 728 23.08 5.32 17.02
N PHE A 729 23.30 5.59 15.76
CA PHE A 729 23.77 4.60 14.79
C PHE A 729 25.16 5.05 14.37
N GLY A 730 26.19 4.28 14.68
CA GLY A 730 27.57 4.64 14.42
C GLY A 730 27.73 5.29 13.04
N ALA A 731 28.47 6.39 12.95
CA ALA A 731 28.66 7.10 11.69
C ALA A 731 29.09 6.13 10.59
N GLY A 732 28.21 5.80 9.65
CA GLY A 732 28.46 4.85 8.56
C GLY A 732 28.02 3.40 8.80
N GLY A 733 27.25 3.10 9.86
CA GLY A 733 26.66 1.78 10.07
C GLY A 733 25.74 1.36 8.92
N VAL A 734 25.85 0.11 8.51
CA VAL A 734 24.97 -0.56 7.55
C VAL A 734 24.01 -1.42 8.35
N PHE A 735 22.71 -1.35 8.01
CA PHE A 735 21.68 -2.18 8.64
C PHE A 735 20.66 -2.65 7.62
N ARG A 736 19.92 -3.68 7.97
CA ARG A 736 18.73 -4.10 7.24
C ARG A 736 17.54 -3.32 7.78
N ILE A 737 16.76 -2.76 6.88
CA ILE A 737 15.52 -2.09 7.28
C ILE A 737 14.53 -3.11 7.88
N ASP A 738 13.66 -2.66 8.76
CA ASP A 738 12.70 -3.49 9.49
C ASP A 738 11.72 -4.27 8.61
N HIS A 739 11.54 -3.88 7.35
CA HIS A 739 10.72 -4.57 6.35
C HIS A 739 11.52 -5.45 5.38
N ASP A 740 12.81 -5.67 5.65
CA ASP A 740 13.61 -6.60 4.86
C ASP A 740 13.19 -8.04 5.13
N GLU A 741 12.76 -8.74 4.09
CA GLU A 741 12.51 -10.17 4.08
C GLU A 741 13.58 -10.89 3.27
N ALA A 742 14.29 -11.82 3.91
CA ALA A 742 15.31 -12.58 3.21
C ALA A 742 14.74 -13.44 2.08
N PHE A 743 13.51 -13.94 2.26
CA PHE A 743 12.78 -14.69 1.24
C PHE A 743 11.28 -14.65 1.49
N ASN A 744 10.50 -14.44 0.45
CA ASN A 744 9.06 -14.62 0.45
C ASN A 744 8.58 -15.40 -0.77
N GLU A 745 7.45 -16.05 -0.60
CA GLU A 745 6.79 -16.82 -1.65
C GLU A 745 5.28 -16.79 -1.46
N THR A 746 4.54 -16.64 -2.57
CA THR A 746 3.10 -16.93 -2.63
C THR A 746 2.83 -17.91 -3.77
N THR A 747 2.27 -19.06 -3.44
CA THR A 747 1.76 -20.05 -4.39
C THR A 747 0.23 -20.00 -4.40
N HIS A 748 -0.33 -19.69 -5.56
CA HIS A 748 -1.76 -19.75 -5.82
C HIS A 748 -2.11 -20.91 -6.75
N LEU A 749 -3.08 -21.72 -6.38
CA LEU A 749 -3.62 -22.81 -7.16
C LEU A 749 -5.14 -22.64 -7.28
N GLN A 750 -5.67 -22.72 -8.49
CA GLN A 750 -7.11 -22.64 -8.74
C GLN A 750 -7.54 -23.71 -9.73
N TYR A 751 -8.66 -24.32 -9.46
CA TYR A 751 -9.32 -25.22 -10.40
C TYR A 751 -10.80 -24.88 -10.55
N GLN A 752 -11.27 -24.73 -11.78
CA GLN A 752 -12.67 -24.45 -12.10
C GLN A 752 -13.23 -25.46 -13.11
N ILE A 753 -14.39 -26.02 -12.81
CA ILE A 753 -15.11 -26.93 -13.69
C ILE A 753 -15.97 -26.12 -14.67
N GLY A 754 -15.57 -26.13 -15.96
CA GLY A 754 -16.23 -25.32 -16.99
C GLY A 754 -16.04 -23.82 -16.81
N LYS A 755 -16.68 -23.00 -17.65
CA LYS A 755 -16.51 -21.53 -17.61
C LYS A 755 -17.15 -20.83 -16.39
N ARG A 756 -18.13 -21.44 -15.73
CA ARG A 756 -18.92 -20.83 -14.62
C ARG A 756 -19.39 -21.84 -13.57
N GLY A 757 -18.78 -23.02 -13.54
CA GLY A 757 -19.10 -24.06 -12.58
C GLY A 757 -18.41 -23.85 -11.24
N PRO A 758 -18.45 -24.89 -10.38
CA PRO A 758 -17.74 -24.83 -9.09
C PRO A 758 -16.25 -24.68 -9.29
N TRP A 759 -15.63 -23.97 -8.37
CA TRP A 759 -14.21 -23.75 -8.35
C TRP A 759 -13.65 -23.83 -6.94
N VAL A 760 -12.36 -24.12 -6.83
CA VAL A 760 -11.59 -24.08 -5.60
C VAL A 760 -10.31 -23.31 -5.86
N ALA A 761 -9.92 -22.46 -4.90
CA ALA A 761 -8.67 -21.74 -4.91
C ALA A 761 -7.94 -21.96 -3.58
N PHE A 762 -6.63 -22.07 -3.64
CA PHE A 762 -5.77 -22.30 -2.50
C PHE A 762 -4.57 -21.38 -2.59
N ASN A 763 -4.21 -20.71 -1.49
CA ASN A 763 -2.96 -19.97 -1.35
C ASN A 763 -2.09 -20.62 -0.28
N TRP A 764 -0.81 -20.68 -0.56
CA TRP A 764 0.24 -20.83 0.41
C TRP A 764 1.13 -19.60 0.37
N ARG A 765 1.30 -18.97 1.53
CA ARG A 765 2.15 -17.80 1.70
C ARG A 765 3.26 -18.16 2.69
N TYR A 766 4.48 -18.12 2.22
CA TYR A 766 5.68 -18.28 3.04
C TYR A 766 6.46 -16.99 3.10
N ASP A 767 6.98 -16.70 4.26
CA ASP A 767 7.75 -15.52 4.54
C ASP A 767 8.78 -15.84 5.62
N SER A 768 10.03 -15.45 5.36
CA SER A 768 11.16 -15.75 6.24
C SER A 768 11.18 -14.92 7.53
N GLY A 769 10.30 -13.94 7.65
CA GLY A 769 10.21 -12.98 8.75
C GLY A 769 10.90 -11.66 8.44
N LEU A 770 10.22 -10.57 8.77
CA LEU A 770 10.75 -9.20 8.72
C LEU A 770 11.86 -9.04 9.75
N VAL A 771 12.75 -8.08 9.53
CA VAL A 771 13.73 -7.69 10.56
C VAL A 771 12.99 -7.14 11.76
N ALA A 772 13.30 -7.60 12.94
CA ALA A 772 12.71 -7.09 14.18
C ALA A 772 13.21 -5.67 14.45
N GLY A 773 12.28 -4.75 14.72
CA GLY A 773 12.58 -3.32 14.89
C GLY A 773 13.39 -2.96 16.14
N ALA A 774 13.69 -3.91 17.02
CA ALA A 774 14.54 -3.73 18.18
C ALA A 774 15.49 -4.91 18.34
N VAL A 775 16.72 -4.63 18.65
CA VAL A 775 17.77 -5.62 18.95
C VAL A 775 17.68 -5.96 20.43
N PRO A 776 17.41 -7.19 20.79
CA PRO A 776 17.29 -7.58 22.19
C PRO A 776 18.61 -7.48 22.97
N CYS A 777 18.64 -6.80 24.12
CA CYS A 777 19.80 -6.77 25.02
C CYS A 777 19.43 -6.77 26.51
N ALA A 778 19.99 -7.63 27.27
CA ALA A 778 19.82 -7.67 28.72
C ALA A 778 21.02 -7.05 29.44
N GLY A 779 20.78 -5.95 30.18
CA GLY A 779 21.75 -5.43 31.13
C GLY A 779 22.53 -4.18 30.77
N GLY A 780 22.09 -3.40 29.80
CA GLY A 780 22.54 -2.02 29.56
C GLY A 780 23.95 -1.81 29.00
N ASN A 781 24.63 -2.86 28.59
CA ASN A 781 25.93 -2.81 27.93
C ASN A 781 25.90 -3.61 26.62
N CYS A 782 24.91 -3.36 25.81
CA CYS A 782 24.72 -4.03 24.54
C CYS A 782 25.51 -3.29 23.47
N ASN A 783 26.79 -3.38 23.52
CA ASN A 783 27.66 -2.88 22.48
C ASN A 783 27.81 -3.96 21.40
N ASN A 784 26.90 -3.97 20.45
CA ASN A 784 26.99 -4.79 19.25
C ASN A 784 28.08 -4.27 18.30
N GLY A 785 29.22 -3.95 18.80
CA GLY A 785 30.37 -3.52 18.02
C GLY A 785 31.39 -4.62 17.91
N PRO A 786 32.43 -4.45 17.06
CA PRO A 786 33.53 -5.44 16.92
C PRO A 786 34.30 -5.71 18.24
N ASN A 787 33.96 -4.99 19.30
CA ASN A 787 34.51 -5.19 20.67
C ASN A 787 33.37 -5.39 21.68
N GLY A 788 32.11 -5.65 21.23
CA GLY A 788 30.97 -5.86 22.12
C GLY A 788 30.98 -7.23 22.78
N ASP A 789 30.16 -7.38 23.83
CA ASP A 789 29.96 -8.69 24.45
C ASP A 789 29.01 -9.51 23.58
N ASP A 790 29.57 -10.28 22.66
CA ASP A 790 28.84 -11.18 21.75
C ASP A 790 28.09 -12.31 22.48
N SER A 791 28.12 -12.32 23.80
CA SER A 791 27.48 -13.36 24.63
C SER A 791 26.03 -13.05 25.00
N THR A 792 25.51 -11.86 24.66
CA THR A 792 24.17 -11.40 25.03
C THR A 792 23.38 -10.89 23.83
N VAL A 793 22.06 -10.97 23.92
CA VAL A 793 21.13 -10.41 22.93
C VAL A 793 20.43 -9.20 23.56
N ASP A 794 20.44 -8.05 22.90
CA ASP A 794 19.87 -6.79 23.41
C ASP A 794 18.34 -6.81 23.45
N VAL A 795 17.71 -6.56 24.58
CA VAL A 795 16.27 -6.43 24.75
C VAL A 795 15.87 -5.05 25.25
N SER A 796 16.78 -4.08 25.29
CA SER A 796 16.56 -2.78 25.90
C SER A 796 15.49 -1.95 25.16
N GLY A 797 15.27 -2.21 23.89
CA GLY A 797 14.26 -1.52 23.08
C GLY A 797 12.84 -2.10 23.20
N LEU A 798 12.66 -3.23 23.89
CA LEU A 798 11.36 -3.87 24.02
C LEU A 798 10.74 -3.57 25.39
N THR A 799 9.50 -3.09 25.40
CA THR A 799 8.72 -2.97 26.62
C THR A 799 8.42 -4.34 27.22
N PRO A 800 8.06 -4.45 28.52
CA PRO A 800 7.66 -5.72 29.13
C PRO A 800 6.56 -6.43 28.34
N ASP A 801 5.58 -5.70 27.86
CA ASP A 801 4.50 -6.22 27.05
C ASP A 801 5.00 -6.77 25.70
N GLN A 802 5.84 -6.03 25.01
CA GLN A 802 6.48 -6.48 23.76
C GLN A 802 7.34 -7.72 23.98
N GLN A 803 8.09 -7.79 25.08
CA GLN A 803 8.84 -8.98 25.46
C GLN A 803 7.92 -10.19 25.68
N PHE A 804 6.80 -9.99 26.37
CA PHE A 804 5.80 -11.02 26.54
C PHE A 804 5.18 -11.46 25.21
N GLN A 805 4.78 -10.53 24.37
CA GLN A 805 4.19 -10.83 23.07
C GLN A 805 5.18 -11.52 22.13
N ALA A 806 6.46 -11.17 22.22
CA ALA A 806 7.55 -11.86 21.56
C ALA A 806 7.81 -13.28 22.10
N GLY A 807 7.20 -13.63 23.21
CA GLY A 807 7.43 -14.89 23.90
C GLY A 807 8.88 -15.03 24.40
N LEU A 808 9.49 -13.94 24.83
CA LEU A 808 10.89 -13.92 25.29
C LEU A 808 11.06 -14.67 26.60
N PHE A 809 12.17 -15.40 26.71
CA PHE A 809 12.57 -16.09 27.94
C PHE A 809 14.09 -16.14 28.10
N CYS A 810 14.53 -16.21 29.35
CA CYS A 810 15.92 -16.51 29.70
C CYS A 810 15.95 -17.79 30.52
N GLY A 811 16.42 -18.89 29.95
CA GLY A 811 16.36 -20.21 30.60
C GLY A 811 14.92 -20.63 30.89
N THR A 812 14.53 -20.56 32.15
CA THR A 812 13.16 -20.89 32.61
C THR A 812 12.32 -19.66 32.96
N VAL A 813 12.89 -18.48 32.90
CA VAL A 813 12.21 -17.22 33.25
C VAL A 813 11.61 -16.61 31.99
N HIS A 814 10.30 -16.50 31.94
CA HIS A 814 9.55 -15.90 30.83
C HIS A 814 9.19 -14.46 31.16
N ALA A 815 9.21 -13.62 30.14
CA ALA A 815 8.64 -12.29 30.23
C ALA A 815 7.14 -12.39 30.55
N THR A 816 6.66 -11.43 31.31
CA THR A 816 5.23 -11.22 31.54
C THR A 816 4.83 -9.84 31.03
N PRO A 817 3.56 -9.56 30.85
CA PRO A 817 3.14 -8.26 30.34
C PRO A 817 3.61 -7.05 31.14
N THR A 818 3.86 -7.23 32.46
CA THR A 818 4.29 -6.18 33.38
C THR A 818 5.71 -6.38 33.93
N THR A 819 6.32 -7.51 33.65
CA THR A 819 7.66 -7.83 34.15
C THR A 819 8.52 -8.30 33.00
N PRO A 820 9.51 -7.51 32.59
CA PRO A 820 10.46 -7.93 31.57
C PRO A 820 11.32 -9.09 32.05
N ILE A 821 12.03 -9.72 31.15
CA ILE A 821 13.15 -10.58 31.53
C ILE A 821 14.12 -9.72 32.35
N SER A 822 14.55 -10.25 33.49
CA SER A 822 15.36 -9.46 34.44
C SER A 822 16.55 -8.79 33.75
N SER A 823 16.60 -7.47 33.88
CA SER A 823 17.72 -6.67 33.40
C SER A 823 18.90 -6.63 34.41
N SER A 824 18.73 -7.17 35.59
CA SER A 824 19.75 -7.15 36.65
C SER A 824 20.86 -8.18 36.44
N ASP A 825 20.54 -9.24 35.72
CA ASP A 825 21.50 -10.29 35.36
C ASP A 825 21.49 -10.44 33.84
N LEU A 826 22.66 -10.26 33.22
CA LEU A 826 22.84 -10.53 31.81
C LEU A 826 22.35 -11.94 31.50
N CYS A 827 21.33 -12.07 30.65
CA CYS A 827 20.89 -13.35 30.18
C CYS A 827 21.94 -13.91 29.22
N PRO A 828 22.64 -14.98 29.58
CA PRO A 828 23.63 -15.54 28.65
C PRO A 828 22.91 -15.93 27.36
N ALA A 829 23.50 -15.63 26.25
CA ALA A 829 22.90 -15.89 24.93
C ALA A 829 22.54 -17.36 24.72
N SER A 830 23.26 -18.30 25.40
CA SER A 830 22.92 -19.73 25.40
C SER A 830 21.62 -20.09 26.13
N MET A 831 21.08 -19.18 26.92
CA MET A 831 19.82 -19.35 27.69
C MET A 831 18.68 -18.50 27.16
N TYR A 832 18.99 -17.62 26.22
CA TYR A 832 18.04 -16.67 25.64
C TYR A 832 17.20 -17.32 24.52
N GLY A 833 15.93 -17.06 24.51
CA GLY A 833 15.04 -17.59 23.48
C GLY A 833 13.77 -16.80 23.30
N SER A 834 13.07 -17.09 22.21
CA SER A 834 11.77 -16.53 21.88
C SER A 834 10.93 -17.55 21.11
N THR A 835 9.61 -17.47 21.25
CA THR A 835 8.65 -18.23 20.45
C THR A 835 8.19 -17.49 19.20
N LYS A 836 8.41 -16.18 19.09
CA LYS A 836 7.93 -15.32 18.00
C LYS A 836 9.06 -14.58 17.28
N LEU A 837 10.30 -14.67 17.78
CA LEU A 837 11.49 -14.10 17.18
C LEU A 837 12.48 -15.19 16.77
N GLN A 838 13.17 -14.93 15.68
CA GLN A 838 14.41 -15.62 15.31
C GLN A 838 15.57 -14.81 15.86
N ILE A 839 16.10 -15.23 16.97
CA ILE A 839 17.25 -14.60 17.61
C ILE A 839 18.51 -15.26 17.04
N PRO A 840 19.47 -14.47 16.49
CA PRO A 840 20.72 -15.01 15.99
C PRO A 840 21.50 -15.81 17.05
N ALA A 841 22.26 -16.80 16.62
CA ALA A 841 23.13 -17.52 17.51
C ALA A 841 24.20 -16.58 18.09
N PRO A 842 24.66 -16.81 19.34
CA PRO A 842 25.66 -15.97 19.98
C PRO A 842 26.89 -15.69 19.11
N GLY A 843 27.30 -14.43 19.03
CA GLY A 843 28.45 -14.00 18.21
C GLY A 843 28.23 -14.04 16.69
N THR A 844 27.00 -14.25 16.24
CA THR A 844 26.65 -14.26 14.81
C THR A 844 25.72 -13.13 14.43
N GLU A 845 25.19 -12.38 15.39
CA GLU A 845 24.36 -11.23 15.12
C GLU A 845 25.15 -10.16 14.37
N ASN A 846 24.52 -9.59 13.36
CA ASN A 846 25.06 -8.51 12.56
C ASN A 846 23.92 -7.78 11.86
N ASP A 847 23.84 -6.47 12.07
CA ASP A 847 22.74 -5.64 11.54
C ASP A 847 22.62 -5.67 10.01
N ASP A 848 23.72 -5.94 9.30
CA ASP A 848 23.69 -6.05 7.83
C ASP A 848 23.41 -7.47 7.32
N HIS A 849 23.94 -8.49 7.98
CA HIS A 849 23.94 -9.85 7.42
C HIS A 849 23.02 -10.82 8.16
N ASN A 850 22.90 -10.68 9.46
CA ASN A 850 22.17 -11.59 10.33
C ASN A 850 21.44 -10.87 11.47
N PRO A 851 20.57 -9.92 11.15
CA PRO A 851 19.78 -9.23 12.18
C PRO A 851 18.76 -10.18 12.83
N PRO A 852 18.28 -9.87 14.03
CA PRO A 852 17.09 -10.51 14.58
C PRO A 852 15.89 -10.33 13.66
N ARG A 853 15.06 -11.38 13.54
CA ARG A 853 13.88 -11.38 12.68
C ARG A 853 12.63 -11.86 13.42
N VAL A 854 11.48 -11.46 12.95
CA VAL A 854 10.22 -12.11 13.30
C VAL A 854 10.28 -13.57 12.84
N ALA A 855 9.65 -14.49 13.56
CA ALA A 855 9.60 -15.89 13.17
C ALA A 855 8.97 -16.06 11.78
N SER A 856 9.49 -17.00 11.02
CA SER A 856 8.97 -17.29 9.68
C SER A 856 7.49 -17.67 9.72
N ARG A 857 6.76 -17.22 8.71
CA ARG A 857 5.31 -17.42 8.58
C ARG A 857 5.00 -18.46 7.51
N ASN A 858 4.09 -19.37 7.83
CA ASN A 858 3.45 -20.26 6.85
C ASN A 858 1.94 -20.07 6.98
N LEU A 859 1.33 -19.42 6.02
CA LEU A 859 -0.09 -19.11 6.01
C LEU A 859 -0.77 -19.82 4.83
N PHE A 860 -1.91 -20.40 5.10
CA PHE A 860 -2.67 -21.16 4.11
C PHE A 860 -4.09 -20.62 4.06
N ASP A 861 -4.55 -20.31 2.86
CA ASP A 861 -5.90 -19.80 2.63
C ASP A 861 -6.63 -20.69 1.63
N LEU A 862 -7.93 -20.83 1.79
CA LEU A 862 -8.79 -21.66 0.95
C LEU A 862 -10.03 -20.86 0.56
N ALA A 863 -10.39 -20.89 -0.72
CA ALA A 863 -11.68 -20.41 -1.18
C ALA A 863 -12.37 -21.46 -2.05
N ILE A 864 -13.68 -21.59 -1.89
CA ILE A 864 -14.53 -22.48 -2.69
C ILE A 864 -15.73 -21.67 -3.16
N GLY A 865 -16.07 -21.77 -4.42
CA GLY A 865 -17.21 -21.03 -4.94
C GLY A 865 -17.88 -21.67 -6.14
N HIS A 866 -18.98 -21.05 -6.54
CA HIS A 866 -19.73 -21.40 -7.73
C HIS A 866 -20.33 -20.14 -8.35
N ASP A 867 -20.00 -19.86 -9.62
CA ASP A 867 -20.33 -18.59 -10.27
C ASP A 867 -21.77 -18.58 -10.88
N ASN A 868 -22.44 -19.72 -10.91
CA ASN A 868 -23.81 -19.83 -11.44
C ASN A 868 -24.55 -21.04 -10.85
N LEU A 869 -25.00 -20.96 -9.59
CA LEU A 869 -25.59 -22.06 -8.81
C LEU A 869 -26.77 -22.76 -9.50
N PHE A 870 -27.59 -22.00 -10.22
CA PHE A 870 -28.82 -22.50 -10.84
C PHE A 870 -28.71 -22.66 -12.37
N HIS A 871 -27.48 -22.54 -12.93
CA HIS A 871 -27.22 -22.66 -14.38
C HIS A 871 -28.11 -21.72 -15.24
N ALA A 872 -28.48 -20.56 -14.69
CA ALA A 872 -29.29 -19.57 -15.37
C ALA A 872 -28.49 -18.80 -16.43
N GLU A 873 -29.15 -18.41 -17.53
CA GLU A 873 -28.49 -17.68 -18.62
C GLU A 873 -28.28 -16.19 -18.28
N ARG A 874 -29.32 -15.53 -17.76
CA ARG A 874 -29.34 -14.09 -17.54
C ARG A 874 -29.13 -13.69 -16.07
N TYR A 875 -29.98 -14.24 -15.17
CA TYR A 875 -29.95 -13.92 -13.74
C TYR A 875 -29.26 -15.04 -13.00
N LYS A 876 -28.03 -14.79 -12.55
CA LYS A 876 -27.18 -15.82 -11.96
C LYS A 876 -27.02 -15.59 -10.48
N TRP A 877 -26.90 -16.67 -9.74
CA TRP A 877 -26.54 -16.64 -8.34
C TRP A 877 -25.18 -17.28 -8.16
N SER A 878 -24.33 -16.59 -7.44
CA SER A 878 -23.03 -17.11 -7.00
C SER A 878 -23.01 -17.30 -5.50
N ALA A 879 -22.17 -18.21 -5.05
CA ALA A 879 -21.82 -18.37 -3.65
C ALA A 879 -20.32 -18.63 -3.53
N ARG A 880 -19.73 -18.09 -2.49
CA ARG A 880 -18.32 -18.23 -2.16
C ARG A 880 -18.16 -18.42 -0.67
N LEU A 881 -17.28 -19.34 -0.28
CA LEU A 881 -16.78 -19.53 1.08
C LEU A 881 -15.27 -19.33 1.07
N GLU A 882 -14.77 -18.54 1.98
CA GLU A 882 -13.34 -18.27 2.17
C GLU A 882 -12.92 -18.61 3.58
N ILE A 883 -11.74 -19.16 3.69
CA ILE A 883 -11.06 -19.44 4.96
C ILE A 883 -9.65 -18.89 4.86
N ILE A 884 -9.40 -17.79 5.55
CA ILE A 884 -8.07 -17.19 5.66
C ILE A 884 -7.36 -17.81 6.87
N ASN A 885 -6.06 -18.06 6.76
CA ASN A 885 -5.24 -18.68 7.79
C ASN A 885 -5.90 -19.95 8.35
N PHE A 886 -6.20 -20.92 7.48
CA PHE A 886 -7.02 -22.06 7.90
C PHE A 886 -6.35 -22.95 8.97
N THR A 887 -5.02 -22.92 9.08
CA THR A 887 -4.25 -23.59 10.13
C THR A 887 -4.34 -22.87 11.47
N ASN A 888 -4.85 -21.65 11.50
CA ASN A 888 -4.89 -20.77 12.66
C ASN A 888 -3.49 -20.51 13.24
N ALA A 889 -2.53 -20.24 12.35
CA ALA A 889 -1.17 -19.93 12.75
C ALA A 889 -1.14 -18.61 13.53
N ASP A 890 -0.59 -18.62 14.73
CA ASP A 890 -0.41 -17.47 15.60
C ASP A 890 0.98 -16.89 15.34
N VAL A 891 1.04 -15.90 14.43
CA VAL A 891 2.27 -15.31 13.93
C VAL A 891 2.15 -13.79 13.83
N LEU A 892 3.29 -13.12 13.89
CA LEU A 892 3.39 -11.67 13.85
C LEU A 892 3.60 -11.15 12.42
N TYR A 893 3.13 -9.93 12.15
CA TYR A 893 3.69 -9.10 11.10
C TYR A 893 5.02 -8.50 11.57
N ASN A 894 4.98 -7.66 12.59
CA ASN A 894 6.18 -7.03 13.14
C ASN A 894 5.97 -6.61 14.60
N PHE A 895 7.08 -6.19 15.24
CA PHE A 895 7.11 -5.41 16.45
C PHE A 895 7.23 -3.94 16.07
N LEU A 896 6.90 -3.00 16.94
CA LEU A 896 7.07 -1.57 16.71
C LEU A 896 6.44 -1.07 15.38
N SER A 897 5.25 -1.55 15.09
CA SER A 897 4.44 -1.05 14.00
C SER A 897 3.47 0.05 14.47
N THR A 898 2.65 0.60 13.58
CA THR A 898 1.65 1.63 13.86
C THR A 898 0.53 1.12 14.79
N PHE A 899 -0.14 2.00 15.52
CA PHE A 899 -1.26 1.68 16.43
C PHE A 899 -0.92 0.68 17.53
N SER A 900 -0.02 0.94 18.42
CA SER A 900 0.37 0.14 19.58
C SER A 900 1.55 -0.82 19.41
N GLY A 901 2.24 -0.73 18.30
CA GLY A 901 3.54 -1.38 18.12
C GLY A 901 3.46 -2.77 17.52
N THR A 902 3.09 -3.78 18.28
CA THR A 902 3.05 -5.17 17.82
C THR A 902 1.80 -5.44 16.99
N HIS A 903 1.93 -6.19 15.88
CA HIS A 903 0.82 -6.56 15.00
C HIS A 903 0.86 -8.02 14.62
N TYR A 904 -0.29 -8.67 14.77
CA TYR A 904 -0.52 -10.07 14.41
C TYR A 904 -1.24 -10.19 13.08
N VAL A 905 -0.90 -11.21 12.31
CA VAL A 905 -1.71 -11.61 11.16
C VAL A 905 -3.12 -12.02 11.62
N THR A 906 -4.06 -11.92 10.71
CA THR A 906 -5.46 -12.31 10.97
C THR A 906 -5.53 -13.76 11.42
N PRO A 907 -6.13 -14.08 12.58
CA PRO A 907 -6.42 -15.48 12.99
C PRO A 907 -7.35 -16.12 11.96
N ARG A 908 -7.53 -17.45 12.05
CA ARG A 908 -8.43 -18.15 11.14
C ARG A 908 -9.78 -17.46 11.06
N SER A 909 -10.09 -16.93 9.90
CA SER A 909 -11.36 -16.30 9.62
C SER A 909 -12.12 -17.03 8.52
N LEU A 910 -13.43 -17.12 8.69
CA LEU A 910 -14.35 -17.67 7.69
C LEU A 910 -15.25 -16.55 7.20
N SER A 911 -15.46 -16.47 5.89
CA SER A 911 -16.47 -15.60 5.31
C SER A 911 -17.26 -16.32 4.23
N GLY A 912 -18.55 -16.03 4.17
CA GLY A 912 -19.45 -16.50 3.12
C GLY A 912 -20.03 -15.32 2.37
N THR A 913 -19.99 -15.37 1.04
CA THR A 913 -20.56 -14.34 0.17
C THR A 913 -21.61 -14.96 -0.76
N ILE A 914 -22.74 -14.31 -0.88
CA ILE A 914 -23.78 -14.63 -1.87
C ILE A 914 -23.90 -13.44 -2.82
N GLY A 915 -23.91 -13.72 -4.12
CA GLY A 915 -24.05 -12.73 -5.17
C GLY A 915 -25.24 -13.03 -6.08
N PHE A 916 -25.93 -11.97 -6.48
CA PHE A 916 -26.96 -11.99 -7.54
C PHE A 916 -26.45 -11.13 -8.70
N HIS A 917 -26.31 -11.75 -9.87
CA HIS A 917 -25.81 -11.11 -11.09
C HIS A 917 -26.95 -11.00 -12.11
N PHE A 918 -27.08 -9.83 -12.73
CA PHE A 918 -28.16 -9.51 -13.68
C PHE A 918 -27.68 -8.83 -14.97
#